data_970cfcbd985ebb07c8b852741de83279
#
_entry.id   970cfcbd985ebb07c8b852741de83279
#
_cell.length_a   1.000
_cell.length_b   1.000
_cell.length_c   1.000
_cell.angle_alpha   90.00
_cell.angle_beta   90.00
_cell.angle_gamma   90.00
#
_symmetry.space_group_name_H-M   'P 1'
#
loop_
_entity.id
_entity.type
_entity.pdbx_description
1 polymer ?
#
loop_
_entity_poly.entity_id
_entity_poly.type
_entity_poly.pdbx_seq_one_letter_code
_entity_poly.pdbx_strand_id
1 'polypeptide(L)'
;MNWFRSTSKIRLVVLVCVAWSWASAASAQVTAEAVQHAIDRGVAFLKKQQSAETGGWQEYTNQSCGLSALCTLALLNCGLDHNDPAVARALDYLRQCEPKRTYSISLQTMVFCQARQARDLATIRTNVRLLENLMIRRDDGPMQPGGWPYQTGQGNGDPSNSQFALLALSAAEERGVAVSKEVFEIAEDYWLRRQQRQGGWTYSSTAKGAPASGSMTCAGIASLVITRGRTGKSQARIEKGMIQCCGADIDERDPIQAGLDWLGKNFLVSANPGVRVHGLYYLYALERVGRLTGHRLIGGHDWYREGAEYLLKRQDGFEGFWRGVGHDDSIPTVGTSFALLFLAKGKRQVVISRLQHGVASDWNWHPDALRQLTHHVERKWQQDLTWQTVQLAGASVEELLKSPILFISGSGPLVTTAQQREALKQYVEQGGFISAQATAASGCQPSREFEQSLRQLVEELFDAPLEKLPVDHPIWHAEYRLKPTKMPDNFWLYGVQACCRTSIVYSPVSLACLWELSDPTGRRELPDRWKPAIETAAHLGQNVIAYATGRRLRDKLDGQTVLVPQTDLAMSPRNTLIVPQLEIGAGGDEAPRALPNLMEWMRRQVATEIASPAEMAGFDAKTLQDYSIVFMHGRYSFTLTEAQRNVLRDFLTGGGTIFAGAICGNDEFTQSFRREMQLVLPGVPLSPLAADHEAFTSRFRGYNLSSVTLRKPVEGESGIVVSQKVGAPLIEVMRQDDRDCVFFSPFDLSCALENQGGIQCAGYDTVDAAKIGINLILYAMLQ
;
A
#
# COMPACT_ATOMS: atom_id res chain seq x y z
N MET A 1 -24.60 55.48 -44.70
CA MET A 1 -23.29 54.81 -44.57
C MET A 1 -22.81 55.05 -43.16
N ASN A 2 -22.99 54.06 -42.24
CA ASN A 2 -22.34 53.87 -40.94
C ASN A 2 -23.14 52.86 -40.10
N TRP A 3 -23.10 51.60 -40.51
CA TRP A 3 -23.76 50.54 -39.72
C TRP A 3 -23.03 49.16 -39.78
N PHE A 4 -21.69 49.17 -39.91
CA PHE A 4 -20.91 47.93 -40.02
C PHE A 4 -19.66 47.87 -39.16
N ARG A 5 -19.64 48.54 -37.97
CA ARG A 5 -18.47 48.45 -37.05
C ARG A 5 -18.76 48.02 -35.61
N SER A 6 -19.95 47.45 -35.33
CA SER A 6 -20.31 47.09 -33.94
C SER A 6 -20.36 45.55 -33.66
N THR A 7 -20.27 44.71 -34.68
CA THR A 7 -20.48 43.26 -34.48
C THR A 7 -19.21 42.44 -34.25
N SER A 8 -18.00 42.98 -34.47
CA SER A 8 -16.75 42.24 -34.30
C SER A 8 -16.22 42.20 -32.84
N LYS A 9 -16.55 43.23 -32.03
CA LYS A 9 -16.13 43.24 -30.61
C LYS A 9 -16.97 42.35 -29.70
N ILE A 10 -18.25 42.15 -30.02
CA ILE A 10 -19.15 41.29 -29.26
C ILE A 10 -18.82 39.79 -29.53
N ARG A 11 -18.39 39.43 -30.75
CA ARG A 11 -17.98 38.08 -31.08
C ARG A 11 -16.65 37.70 -30.41
N LEU A 12 -15.74 38.64 -30.19
CA LEU A 12 -14.46 38.35 -29.51
C LEU A 12 -14.64 38.18 -28.00
N VAL A 13 -15.55 38.91 -27.36
CA VAL A 13 -15.85 38.80 -25.93
C VAL A 13 -16.61 37.51 -25.64
N VAL A 14 -17.53 37.06 -26.51
CA VAL A 14 -18.25 35.79 -26.35
C VAL A 14 -17.30 34.58 -26.57
N LEU A 15 -16.35 34.67 -27.50
CA LEU A 15 -15.35 33.63 -27.73
C LEU A 15 -14.32 33.53 -26.57
N VAL A 16 -13.94 34.63 -25.93
CA VAL A 16 -13.08 34.64 -24.75
C VAL A 16 -13.82 34.12 -23.50
N CYS A 17 -15.11 34.44 -23.33
CA CYS A 17 -15.92 33.90 -22.24
C CYS A 17 -16.26 32.41 -22.43
N VAL A 18 -16.41 31.92 -23.67
CA VAL A 18 -16.61 30.47 -23.94
C VAL A 18 -15.30 29.71 -23.86
N ALA A 19 -14.14 30.30 -24.16
CA ALA A 19 -12.84 29.69 -23.97
C ALA A 19 -12.44 29.62 -22.49
N TRP A 20 -12.95 30.47 -21.61
CA TRP A 20 -12.75 30.39 -20.15
C TRP A 20 -13.72 29.42 -19.44
N SER A 21 -14.84 29.06 -20.06
CA SER A 21 -15.75 28.05 -19.50
C SER A 21 -15.35 26.61 -19.86
N TRP A 22 -14.31 26.42 -20.67
CA TRP A 22 -13.65 25.14 -20.93
C TRP A 22 -12.29 24.98 -20.21
N ALA A 23 -11.98 25.85 -19.24
CA ALA A 23 -11.08 25.48 -18.19
C ALA A 23 -11.75 24.30 -17.47
N SER A 24 -11.40 23.12 -17.90
CA SER A 24 -11.78 21.85 -17.29
C SER A 24 -11.77 22.05 -15.78
N ALA A 25 -12.90 21.89 -15.13
CA ALA A 25 -12.92 21.53 -13.73
C ALA A 25 -12.13 20.22 -13.65
N ALA A 26 -10.83 20.31 -13.53
CA ALA A 26 -10.01 19.21 -13.03
C ALA A 26 -10.69 18.84 -11.71
N SER A 27 -11.45 17.77 -11.72
CA SER A 27 -12.03 17.20 -10.50
C SER A 27 -10.87 17.12 -9.54
N ALA A 28 -10.89 17.91 -8.48
CA ALA A 28 -9.80 17.92 -7.51
C ALA A 28 -9.61 16.49 -7.07
N GLN A 29 -8.50 15.90 -7.45
CA GLN A 29 -8.21 14.50 -7.20
C GLN A 29 -8.24 14.28 -5.69
N VAL A 30 -9.01 13.30 -5.20
CA VAL A 30 -9.08 12.98 -3.78
C VAL A 30 -7.69 12.63 -3.29
N THR A 31 -7.18 13.42 -2.35
CA THR A 31 -5.85 13.24 -1.75
C THR A 31 -5.95 12.66 -0.34
N ALA A 32 -4.90 12.01 0.12
CA ALA A 32 -4.79 11.51 1.48
C ALA A 32 -4.95 12.63 2.52
N GLU A 33 -4.42 13.82 2.23
CA GLU A 33 -4.53 15.01 3.08
C GLU A 33 -5.98 15.49 3.21
N ALA A 34 -6.71 15.59 2.10
CA ALA A 34 -8.12 15.98 2.11
C ALA A 34 -8.98 15.00 2.92
N VAL A 35 -8.71 13.69 2.78
CA VAL A 35 -9.39 12.66 3.57
C VAL A 35 -9.02 12.77 5.05
N GLN A 36 -7.75 13.00 5.39
CA GLN A 36 -7.33 13.17 6.78
C GLN A 36 -8.00 14.38 7.42
N HIS A 37 -8.03 15.52 6.72
CA HIS A 37 -8.72 16.72 7.20
C HIS A 37 -10.22 16.48 7.44
N ALA A 38 -10.88 15.72 6.57
CA ALA A 38 -12.29 15.37 6.77
C ALA A 38 -12.49 14.44 7.97
N ILE A 39 -11.59 13.47 8.19
CA ILE A 39 -11.58 12.61 9.38
C ILE A 39 -11.44 13.48 10.64
N ASP A 40 -10.47 14.38 10.68
CA ASP A 40 -10.20 15.23 11.85
C ASP A 40 -11.41 16.09 12.24
N ARG A 41 -12.12 16.65 11.25
CA ARG A 41 -13.37 17.40 11.45
C ARG A 41 -14.49 16.51 12.01
N GLY A 42 -14.68 15.30 11.48
CA GLY A 42 -15.67 14.35 11.97
C GLY A 42 -15.37 13.86 13.40
N VAL A 43 -14.09 13.63 13.71
CA VAL A 43 -13.60 13.30 15.07
C VAL A 43 -13.91 14.45 16.02
N ALA A 44 -13.62 15.69 15.64
CA ALA A 44 -13.92 16.87 16.46
C ALA A 44 -15.43 17.00 16.74
N PHE A 45 -16.28 16.75 15.72
CA PHE A 45 -17.72 16.71 15.90
C PHE A 45 -18.14 15.66 16.91
N LEU A 46 -17.70 14.39 16.80
CA LEU A 46 -18.07 13.35 17.76
C LEU A 46 -17.63 13.70 19.18
N LYS A 47 -16.41 14.22 19.36
CA LYS A 47 -15.91 14.66 20.67
C LYS A 47 -16.78 15.78 21.27
N LYS A 48 -17.25 16.72 20.44
CA LYS A 48 -18.16 17.81 20.87
C LYS A 48 -19.53 17.28 21.32
N GLN A 49 -20.02 16.19 20.73
CA GLN A 49 -21.32 15.59 21.06
C GLN A 49 -21.26 14.64 22.27
N GLN A 50 -20.07 14.33 22.78
CA GLN A 50 -19.89 13.45 23.95
C GLN A 50 -20.40 14.15 25.22
N SER A 51 -21.19 13.45 26.03
CA SER A 51 -21.64 13.94 27.36
C SER A 51 -20.44 14.09 28.29
N ALA A 52 -20.26 15.29 28.84
CA ALA A 52 -19.23 15.56 29.84
C ALA A 52 -19.50 14.83 31.17
N GLU A 53 -20.77 14.58 31.49
CA GLU A 53 -21.19 13.93 32.73
C GLU A 53 -21.03 12.41 32.69
N THR A 54 -21.48 11.77 31.60
CA THR A 54 -21.51 10.30 31.51
C THR A 54 -20.32 9.73 30.73
N GLY A 55 -19.70 10.51 29.86
CA GLY A 55 -18.69 10.04 28.93
C GLY A 55 -19.25 9.28 27.71
N GLY A 56 -20.56 9.06 27.64
CA GLY A 56 -21.24 8.43 26.50
C GLY A 56 -21.82 9.45 25.52
N TRP A 57 -22.63 8.97 24.58
CA TRP A 57 -23.47 9.77 23.68
C TRP A 57 -24.94 9.49 23.95
N GLN A 58 -25.83 10.30 23.39
CA GLN A 58 -27.29 10.13 23.61
C GLN A 58 -27.74 8.80 22.99
N GLU A 59 -28.07 7.84 23.86
CA GLU A 59 -28.49 6.50 23.46
C GLU A 59 -29.92 6.43 22.95
N TYR A 60 -30.19 5.44 22.10
CA TYR A 60 -31.59 5.07 21.82
C TYR A 60 -32.28 4.47 23.05
N THR A 61 -33.52 4.76 23.24
CA THR A 61 -34.33 4.31 24.40
C THR A 61 -34.25 2.80 24.64
N ASN A 62 -34.08 2.01 23.59
CA ASN A 62 -34.08 0.54 23.65
C ASN A 62 -32.75 -0.12 23.32
N GLN A 63 -31.65 0.64 23.16
CA GLN A 63 -30.35 0.12 22.78
C GLN A 63 -29.22 0.74 23.61
N SER A 64 -29.30 0.56 24.93
CA SER A 64 -28.29 1.07 25.85
C SER A 64 -26.88 0.67 25.37
N CYS A 65 -25.94 1.59 25.43
CA CYS A 65 -24.53 1.48 25.01
C CYS A 65 -24.29 1.37 23.51
N GLY A 66 -25.31 1.19 22.67
CA GLY A 66 -25.13 0.90 21.26
C GLY A 66 -24.51 2.06 20.47
N LEU A 67 -25.06 3.27 20.65
CA LEU A 67 -24.56 4.45 19.97
C LEU A 67 -23.21 4.89 20.53
N SER A 68 -23.03 4.87 21.84
CA SER A 68 -21.73 5.18 22.45
C SER A 68 -20.65 4.21 22.01
N ALA A 69 -20.97 2.92 21.88
CA ALA A 69 -20.04 1.93 21.33
C ALA A 69 -19.70 2.21 19.86
N LEU A 70 -20.68 2.60 19.03
CA LEU A 70 -20.43 2.95 17.62
C LEU A 70 -19.52 4.19 17.48
N CYS A 71 -19.80 5.25 18.24
CA CYS A 71 -18.98 6.46 18.27
C CYS A 71 -17.55 6.15 18.75
N THR A 72 -17.41 5.38 19.83
CA THR A 72 -16.10 4.97 20.35
C THR A 72 -15.32 4.12 19.34
N LEU A 73 -16.00 3.19 18.66
CA LEU A 73 -15.39 2.37 17.62
C LEU A 73 -14.88 3.23 16.45
N ALA A 74 -15.63 4.27 16.06
CA ALA A 74 -15.21 5.22 15.03
C ALA A 74 -13.96 6.00 15.48
N LEU A 75 -13.94 6.54 16.69
CA LEU A 75 -12.78 7.26 17.23
C LEU A 75 -11.52 6.40 17.29
N LEU A 76 -11.62 5.17 17.80
CA LEU A 76 -10.51 4.20 17.83
C LEU A 76 -9.96 3.89 16.44
N ASN A 77 -10.82 3.76 15.42
CA ASN A 77 -10.38 3.49 14.05
C ASN A 77 -9.82 4.73 13.34
N CYS A 78 -10.08 5.93 13.87
CA CYS A 78 -9.44 7.17 13.41
C CYS A 78 -8.05 7.41 14.02
N GLY A 79 -7.49 6.43 14.74
CA GLY A 79 -6.15 6.48 15.31
C GLY A 79 -6.06 7.04 16.73
N LEU A 80 -7.20 7.32 17.39
CA LEU A 80 -7.20 7.66 18.80
C LEU A 80 -7.03 6.38 19.63
N ASP A 81 -6.17 6.42 20.63
CA ASP A 81 -5.94 5.29 21.52
C ASP A 81 -6.74 5.42 22.83
N HIS A 82 -6.60 4.44 23.70
CA HIS A 82 -7.27 4.40 25.01
C HIS A 82 -6.80 5.48 26.00
N ASN A 83 -5.72 6.23 25.70
CA ASN A 83 -5.24 7.35 26.50
C ASN A 83 -5.88 8.67 26.06
N ASP A 84 -6.49 8.75 24.88
CA ASP A 84 -7.23 9.93 24.48
C ASP A 84 -8.38 10.19 25.49
N PRO A 85 -8.50 11.41 26.02
CA PRO A 85 -9.47 11.71 27.09
C PRO A 85 -10.94 11.39 26.72
N ALA A 86 -11.32 11.55 25.45
CA ALA A 86 -12.67 11.23 24.99
C ALA A 86 -12.86 9.70 24.92
N VAL A 87 -11.90 8.98 24.39
CA VAL A 87 -11.93 7.51 24.32
C VAL A 87 -11.90 6.90 25.72
N ALA A 88 -11.06 7.42 26.63
CA ALA A 88 -10.96 6.94 28.01
C ALA A 88 -12.32 7.04 28.73
N ARG A 89 -12.97 8.21 28.69
CA ARG A 89 -14.32 8.41 29.29
C ARG A 89 -15.37 7.49 28.66
N ALA A 90 -15.32 7.31 27.33
CA ALA A 90 -16.25 6.42 26.63
C ALA A 90 -16.06 4.96 27.03
N LEU A 91 -14.82 4.50 27.17
CA LEU A 91 -14.51 3.15 27.63
C LEU A 91 -15.00 2.92 29.06
N ASP A 92 -14.84 3.91 29.96
CA ASP A 92 -15.34 3.80 31.35
C ASP A 92 -16.85 3.78 31.39
N TYR A 93 -17.54 4.57 30.55
CA TYR A 93 -19.00 4.49 30.39
C TYR A 93 -19.43 3.10 29.90
N LEU A 94 -18.80 2.57 28.85
CA LEU A 94 -19.12 1.28 28.27
C LEU A 94 -18.87 0.10 29.23
N ARG A 95 -17.91 0.19 30.15
CA ARG A 95 -17.69 -0.83 31.21
C ARG A 95 -18.80 -0.91 32.24
N GLN A 96 -19.53 0.18 32.46
CA GLN A 96 -20.66 0.22 33.36
C GLN A 96 -21.98 -0.23 32.71
N CYS A 97 -21.96 -0.41 31.38
CA CYS A 97 -23.11 -0.81 30.62
C CYS A 97 -23.31 -2.33 30.61
N GLU A 98 -24.57 -2.76 30.71
CA GLU A 98 -25.01 -4.14 30.51
C GLU A 98 -25.86 -4.23 29.21
N PRO A 99 -25.26 -4.44 28.05
CA PRO A 99 -26.01 -4.50 26.80
C PRO A 99 -26.84 -5.79 26.72
N LYS A 100 -28.09 -5.67 26.25
CA LYS A 100 -29.03 -6.81 26.15
C LYS A 100 -29.42 -7.16 24.72
N ARG A 101 -29.05 -6.31 23.75
CA ARG A 101 -29.39 -6.49 22.33
C ARG A 101 -28.18 -6.83 21.50
N THR A 102 -28.38 -7.60 20.48
CA THR A 102 -27.30 -8.10 19.58
C THR A 102 -26.39 -6.99 19.09
N TYR A 103 -26.94 -5.86 18.60
CA TYR A 103 -26.12 -4.72 18.15
C TYR A 103 -25.25 -4.14 19.28
N SER A 104 -25.85 -3.87 20.44
CA SER A 104 -25.12 -3.25 21.54
C SER A 104 -24.02 -4.16 22.09
N ILE A 105 -24.31 -5.48 22.24
CA ILE A 105 -23.34 -6.48 22.66
C ILE A 105 -22.20 -6.57 21.64
N SER A 106 -22.54 -6.62 20.35
CA SER A 106 -21.56 -6.73 19.25
C SER A 106 -20.65 -5.50 19.18
N LEU A 107 -21.20 -4.30 19.21
CA LEU A 107 -20.45 -3.05 19.15
C LEU A 107 -19.55 -2.87 20.37
N GLN A 108 -20.05 -3.14 21.59
CA GLN A 108 -19.25 -3.09 22.81
C GLN A 108 -18.08 -4.08 22.74
N THR A 109 -18.31 -5.29 22.25
CA THR A 109 -17.28 -6.30 22.07
C THR A 109 -16.20 -5.83 21.09
N MET A 110 -16.60 -5.28 19.94
CA MET A 110 -15.67 -4.74 18.95
C MET A 110 -14.84 -3.57 19.52
N VAL A 111 -15.45 -2.68 20.31
CA VAL A 111 -14.73 -1.58 20.99
C VAL A 111 -13.64 -2.12 21.90
N PHE A 112 -13.98 -3.04 22.80
CA PHE A 112 -13.01 -3.59 23.75
C PHE A 112 -11.90 -4.41 23.06
N CYS A 113 -12.25 -5.10 21.98
CA CYS A 113 -11.26 -5.78 21.13
C CYS A 113 -10.29 -4.78 20.47
N GLN A 114 -10.80 -3.65 19.98
CA GLN A 114 -10.00 -2.62 19.32
C GLN A 114 -9.15 -1.83 20.33
N ALA A 115 -9.69 -1.52 21.52
CA ALA A 115 -8.97 -0.82 22.59
C ALA A 115 -7.84 -1.65 23.22
N ARG A 116 -7.84 -2.97 23.02
CA ARG A 116 -6.80 -3.93 23.41
C ARG A 116 -6.39 -3.91 24.89
N GLN A 117 -7.24 -3.49 25.80
CA GLN A 117 -6.93 -3.49 27.23
C GLN A 117 -7.18 -4.86 27.88
N ALA A 118 -6.22 -5.32 28.69
CA ALA A 118 -6.31 -6.64 29.33
C ALA A 118 -7.49 -6.74 30.32
N ARG A 119 -7.82 -5.62 31.00
CA ARG A 119 -8.94 -5.55 31.95
C ARG A 119 -10.31 -5.83 31.31
N ASP A 120 -10.46 -5.66 29.99
CA ASP A 120 -11.72 -5.85 29.27
C ASP A 120 -11.95 -7.30 28.81
N LEU A 121 -10.96 -8.20 28.95
CA LEU A 121 -11.06 -9.59 28.50
C LEU A 121 -12.19 -10.38 29.16
N ALA A 122 -12.50 -10.09 30.42
CA ALA A 122 -13.61 -10.75 31.11
C ALA A 122 -14.96 -10.35 30.50
N THR A 123 -15.15 -9.08 30.19
CA THR A 123 -16.36 -8.56 29.52
C THR A 123 -16.48 -9.11 28.10
N ILE A 124 -15.39 -9.18 27.35
CA ILE A 124 -15.40 -9.79 26.01
C ILE A 124 -15.85 -11.24 26.08
N ARG A 125 -15.35 -12.06 27.04
CA ARG A 125 -15.78 -13.45 27.23
C ARG A 125 -17.28 -13.57 27.58
N THR A 126 -17.79 -12.66 28.40
CA THR A 126 -19.20 -12.60 28.72
C THR A 126 -20.05 -12.27 27.50
N ASN A 127 -19.64 -11.28 26.74
CA ASN A 127 -20.34 -10.88 25.50
C ASN A 127 -20.33 -11.99 24.44
N VAL A 128 -19.23 -12.73 24.30
CA VAL A 128 -19.16 -13.90 23.41
C VAL A 128 -20.21 -14.92 23.81
N ARG A 129 -20.31 -15.29 25.09
CA ARG A 129 -21.33 -16.24 25.59
C ARG A 129 -22.76 -15.71 25.35
N LEU A 130 -22.99 -14.42 25.54
CA LEU A 130 -24.30 -13.81 25.26
C LEU A 130 -24.64 -13.90 23.77
N LEU A 131 -23.70 -13.60 22.87
CA LEU A 131 -23.91 -13.73 21.43
C LEU A 131 -24.14 -15.19 21.01
N GLU A 132 -23.38 -16.13 21.54
CA GLU A 132 -23.58 -17.56 21.28
C GLU A 132 -24.96 -18.04 21.73
N ASN A 133 -25.46 -17.55 22.86
CA ASN A 133 -26.78 -17.90 23.40
C ASN A 133 -27.93 -17.18 22.67
N LEU A 134 -27.68 -16.01 22.05
CA LEU A 134 -28.68 -15.29 21.26
C LEU A 134 -28.91 -15.87 19.87
N MET A 135 -27.96 -16.67 19.36
CA MET A 135 -28.09 -17.32 18.07
C MET A 135 -29.28 -18.28 18.04
N ILE A 136 -30.06 -18.21 16.99
CA ILE A 136 -31.14 -19.18 16.75
C ILE A 136 -30.52 -20.49 16.27
N ARG A 137 -30.73 -21.57 17.06
CA ARG A 137 -30.14 -22.90 16.79
C ARG A 137 -31.16 -23.94 16.30
N ARG A 138 -32.46 -23.69 16.48
CA ARG A 138 -33.53 -24.65 16.20
C ARG A 138 -34.25 -24.30 14.90
N ASP A 139 -34.61 -25.33 14.14
CA ASP A 139 -35.43 -25.23 12.93
C ASP A 139 -36.92 -25.45 13.27
N ASP A 140 -37.42 -24.76 14.29
CA ASP A 140 -38.81 -24.88 14.75
C ASP A 140 -39.67 -23.84 14.02
N GLY A 141 -40.26 -24.19 12.90
CA GLY A 141 -41.22 -23.34 12.18
C GLY A 141 -40.56 -22.26 11.33
N PRO A 142 -40.98 -20.98 11.39
CA PRO A 142 -40.48 -19.91 10.56
C PRO A 142 -39.06 -19.42 10.94
N MET A 143 -38.51 -19.92 12.05
CA MET A 143 -37.16 -19.56 12.51
C MET A 143 -36.09 -20.21 11.64
N GLN A 144 -35.14 -19.41 11.21
CA GLN A 144 -33.98 -19.89 10.44
C GLN A 144 -32.76 -20.01 11.36
N PRO A 145 -32.22 -21.22 11.59
CA PRO A 145 -31.02 -21.40 12.41
C PRO A 145 -29.83 -20.64 11.84
N GLY A 146 -28.99 -20.12 12.73
CA GLY A 146 -27.76 -19.40 12.40
C GLY A 146 -27.89 -17.89 12.27
N GLY A 147 -29.08 -17.32 12.41
CA GLY A 147 -29.30 -15.89 12.50
C GLY A 147 -29.38 -15.38 13.94
N TRP A 148 -29.13 -14.10 14.13
CA TRP A 148 -29.31 -13.41 15.41
C TRP A 148 -30.50 -12.47 15.37
N PRO A 149 -31.45 -12.58 16.33
CA PRO A 149 -32.55 -11.61 16.50
C PRO A 149 -32.04 -10.34 17.20
N TYR A 150 -32.87 -9.32 17.32
CA TYR A 150 -32.53 -8.14 18.12
C TYR A 150 -32.34 -8.46 19.60
N GLN A 151 -33.11 -9.39 20.14
CA GLN A 151 -33.08 -9.83 21.55
C GLN A 151 -33.63 -11.24 21.70
N THR A 152 -33.40 -11.86 22.86
CA THR A 152 -33.92 -13.18 23.21
C THR A 152 -35.43 -13.26 23.03
N GLY A 153 -35.93 -14.37 22.47
CA GLY A 153 -37.35 -14.67 22.27
C GLY A 153 -38.02 -14.00 21.06
N GLN A 154 -37.29 -13.27 20.23
CA GLN A 154 -37.78 -12.81 18.92
C GLN A 154 -37.57 -13.89 17.87
N GLY A 155 -38.64 -14.19 17.10
CA GLY A 155 -38.73 -15.41 16.29
C GLY A 155 -37.86 -15.51 15.04
N ASN A 156 -37.28 -14.43 14.50
CA ASN A 156 -36.53 -14.50 13.24
C ASN A 156 -35.14 -13.87 13.36
N GLY A 157 -34.16 -14.51 12.73
CA GLY A 157 -32.83 -13.93 12.57
C GLY A 157 -32.86 -12.70 11.67
N ASP A 158 -32.29 -11.62 12.14
CA ASP A 158 -32.13 -10.36 11.41
C ASP A 158 -30.75 -10.34 10.72
N PRO A 159 -30.65 -10.15 9.39
CA PRO A 159 -29.38 -10.23 8.68
C PRO A 159 -28.36 -9.20 9.16
N SER A 160 -28.81 -7.98 9.51
CA SER A 160 -27.88 -6.96 9.93
C SER A 160 -27.36 -7.19 11.36
N ASN A 161 -28.20 -7.67 12.29
CA ASN A 161 -27.74 -8.17 13.59
C ASN A 161 -26.76 -9.35 13.44
N SER A 162 -27.08 -10.30 12.53
CA SER A 162 -26.24 -11.47 12.28
C SER A 162 -24.84 -11.09 11.77
N GLN A 163 -24.74 -10.10 10.90
CA GLN A 163 -23.45 -9.56 10.46
C GLN A 163 -22.65 -8.99 11.65
N PHE A 164 -23.29 -8.14 12.49
CA PHE A 164 -22.58 -7.52 13.62
C PHE A 164 -22.14 -8.55 14.66
N ALA A 165 -22.96 -9.58 14.92
CA ALA A 165 -22.58 -10.67 15.81
C ALA A 165 -21.34 -11.42 15.30
N LEU A 166 -21.30 -11.78 14.02
CA LEU A 166 -20.14 -12.46 13.42
C LEU A 166 -18.87 -11.60 13.44
N LEU A 167 -19.00 -10.29 13.21
CA LEU A 167 -17.87 -9.36 13.32
C LEU A 167 -17.32 -9.28 14.75
N ALA A 168 -18.20 -9.23 15.73
CA ALA A 168 -17.81 -9.19 17.15
C ALA A 168 -17.15 -10.51 17.58
N LEU A 169 -17.72 -11.64 17.20
CA LEU A 169 -17.17 -12.97 17.50
C LEU A 169 -15.79 -13.17 16.84
N SER A 170 -15.66 -12.74 15.58
CA SER A 170 -14.36 -12.77 14.89
C SER A 170 -13.30 -11.89 15.58
N ALA A 171 -13.68 -10.66 15.98
CA ALA A 171 -12.78 -9.77 16.70
C ALA A 171 -12.39 -10.32 18.08
N ALA A 172 -13.32 -10.98 18.78
CA ALA A 172 -13.06 -11.62 20.06
C ALA A 172 -12.04 -12.78 19.92
N GLU A 173 -12.17 -13.58 18.86
CA GLU A 173 -11.18 -14.62 18.55
C GLU A 173 -9.80 -14.04 18.27
N GLU A 174 -9.69 -12.96 17.51
CA GLU A 174 -8.42 -12.27 17.27
C GLU A 174 -7.79 -11.74 18.58
N ARG A 175 -8.61 -11.49 19.61
CA ARG A 175 -8.18 -11.09 20.97
C ARG A 175 -7.85 -12.25 21.90
N GLY A 176 -7.98 -13.48 21.47
CA GLY A 176 -7.64 -14.60 22.31
C GLY A 176 -8.85 -15.18 23.08
N VAL A 177 -10.07 -14.77 22.80
CA VAL A 177 -11.27 -15.34 23.41
C VAL A 177 -11.82 -16.45 22.51
N ALA A 178 -11.99 -17.65 23.06
CA ALA A 178 -12.50 -18.78 22.29
C ALA A 178 -13.99 -18.54 21.93
N VAL A 179 -14.33 -18.90 20.70
CA VAL A 179 -15.70 -18.93 20.16
C VAL A 179 -15.97 -20.35 19.66
N SER A 180 -17.19 -20.86 19.87
CA SER A 180 -17.55 -22.19 19.38
C SER A 180 -17.52 -22.25 17.86
N LYS A 181 -16.79 -23.25 17.32
CA LYS A 181 -16.72 -23.49 15.87
C LYS A 181 -18.09 -23.74 15.26
N GLU A 182 -18.96 -24.44 15.98
CA GLU A 182 -20.35 -24.73 15.59
C GLU A 182 -21.16 -23.45 15.30
N VAL A 183 -20.89 -22.34 16.01
CA VAL A 183 -21.54 -21.06 15.76
C VAL A 183 -21.23 -20.54 14.36
N PHE A 184 -19.99 -20.66 13.93
CA PHE A 184 -19.60 -20.24 12.57
C PHE A 184 -20.16 -21.18 11.51
N GLU A 185 -20.22 -22.51 11.78
CA GLU A 185 -20.78 -23.49 10.85
C GLU A 185 -22.27 -23.26 10.61
N ILE A 186 -23.07 -23.07 11.66
CA ILE A 186 -24.50 -22.80 11.55
C ILE A 186 -24.77 -21.44 10.88
N ALA A 187 -23.94 -20.43 11.19
CA ALA A 187 -24.05 -19.12 10.57
C ALA A 187 -23.69 -19.12 9.09
N GLU A 188 -22.70 -19.92 8.66
CA GLU A 188 -22.38 -20.10 7.24
C GLU A 188 -23.61 -20.62 6.49
N ASP A 189 -24.25 -21.68 7.00
CA ASP A 189 -25.45 -22.24 6.41
C ASP A 189 -26.62 -21.25 6.33
N TYR A 190 -26.79 -20.40 7.35
CA TYR A 190 -27.78 -19.33 7.32
C TYR A 190 -27.57 -18.38 6.13
N TRP A 191 -26.34 -17.90 5.91
CA TRP A 191 -26.01 -16.98 4.83
C TRP A 191 -26.09 -17.63 3.46
N LEU A 192 -25.68 -18.89 3.32
CA LEU A 192 -25.79 -19.67 2.06
C LEU A 192 -27.25 -19.84 1.66
N ARG A 193 -28.14 -20.25 2.57
CA ARG A 193 -29.57 -20.44 2.29
C ARG A 193 -30.29 -19.14 1.91
N ARG A 194 -29.80 -17.98 2.33
CA ARG A 194 -30.42 -16.68 2.07
C ARG A 194 -29.95 -16.00 0.80
N GLN A 195 -28.91 -16.51 0.15
CA GLN A 195 -28.45 -15.94 -1.10
C GLN A 195 -29.48 -16.14 -2.22
N GLN A 196 -29.78 -15.06 -2.92
CA GLN A 196 -30.67 -15.13 -4.08
C GLN A 196 -29.93 -15.70 -5.30
N ARG A 197 -30.68 -16.23 -6.27
CA ARG A 197 -30.10 -16.80 -7.52
C ARG A 197 -29.22 -15.83 -8.30
N GLN A 198 -29.45 -14.52 -8.15
CA GLN A 198 -28.67 -13.47 -8.79
C GLN A 198 -27.38 -13.11 -8.03
N GLY A 199 -27.08 -13.78 -6.89
CA GLY A 199 -25.89 -13.58 -6.08
C GLY A 199 -26.06 -12.61 -4.90
N GLY A 200 -27.07 -11.76 -4.89
CA GLY A 200 -27.28 -10.78 -3.82
C GLY A 200 -28.08 -11.32 -2.63
N TRP A 201 -28.18 -10.52 -1.57
CA TRP A 201 -28.99 -10.79 -0.37
C TRP A 201 -30.02 -9.70 -0.13
N THR A 202 -31.17 -10.08 0.40
CA THR A 202 -32.25 -9.17 0.81
C THR A 202 -32.35 -9.09 2.33
N TYR A 203 -32.86 -7.98 2.84
CA TYR A 203 -33.16 -7.81 4.26
C TYR A 203 -34.31 -8.71 4.71
N SER A 204 -35.38 -8.80 3.91
CA SER A 204 -36.57 -9.58 4.26
C SER A 204 -36.47 -11.02 3.75
N SER A 205 -36.66 -11.98 4.67
CA SER A 205 -36.77 -13.41 4.33
C SER A 205 -38.19 -13.83 3.95
N THR A 206 -39.21 -13.04 4.30
CA THR A 206 -40.62 -13.42 4.17
C THR A 206 -41.31 -12.81 2.95
N ALA A 207 -40.79 -11.70 2.42
CA ALA A 207 -41.33 -11.06 1.24
C ALA A 207 -40.83 -11.77 -0.04
N LYS A 208 -41.69 -12.59 -0.66
CA LYS A 208 -41.40 -13.18 -1.99
C LYS A 208 -41.13 -12.05 -2.99
N GLY A 209 -39.93 -12.09 -3.62
CA GLY A 209 -39.54 -11.12 -4.63
C GLY A 209 -38.94 -9.81 -4.09
N ALA A 210 -38.63 -9.71 -2.79
CA ALA A 210 -37.92 -8.55 -2.24
C ALA A 210 -36.55 -8.40 -2.95
N PRO A 211 -36.22 -7.19 -3.43
CA PRO A 211 -34.95 -6.99 -4.13
C PRO A 211 -33.76 -7.17 -3.17
N ALA A 212 -32.65 -7.65 -3.71
CA ALA A 212 -31.39 -7.61 -2.99
C ALA A 212 -30.97 -6.15 -2.76
N SER A 213 -30.27 -5.90 -1.66
CA SER A 213 -29.73 -4.57 -1.38
C SER A 213 -28.19 -4.61 -1.26
N GLY A 214 -27.55 -3.47 -1.53
CA GLY A 214 -26.11 -3.34 -1.41
C GLY A 214 -25.61 -3.68 -0.01
N SER A 215 -26.24 -3.13 1.03
CA SER A 215 -25.87 -3.37 2.43
C SER A 215 -26.00 -4.85 2.84
N MET A 216 -27.06 -5.53 2.43
CA MET A 216 -27.25 -6.94 2.77
C MET A 216 -26.36 -7.87 1.94
N THR A 217 -26.09 -7.50 0.70
CA THR A 217 -25.11 -8.24 -0.12
C THR A 217 -23.70 -8.11 0.47
N CYS A 218 -23.31 -6.93 0.92
CA CYS A 218 -22.08 -6.74 1.68
C CYS A 218 -22.07 -7.55 2.98
N ALA A 219 -23.19 -7.59 3.70
CA ALA A 219 -23.33 -8.38 4.92
C ALA A 219 -23.14 -9.89 4.66
N GLY A 220 -23.75 -10.42 3.60
CA GLY A 220 -23.61 -11.82 3.21
C GLY A 220 -22.16 -12.19 2.84
N ILE A 221 -21.53 -11.39 1.98
CA ILE A 221 -20.13 -11.61 1.59
C ILE A 221 -19.22 -11.58 2.83
N ALA A 222 -19.29 -10.53 3.64
CA ALA A 222 -18.43 -10.39 4.82
C ALA A 222 -18.64 -11.55 5.80
N SER A 223 -19.88 -11.97 6.01
CA SER A 223 -20.21 -13.09 6.89
C SER A 223 -19.67 -14.42 6.38
N LEU A 224 -19.79 -14.70 5.08
CA LEU A 224 -19.23 -15.92 4.47
C LEU A 224 -17.69 -15.94 4.50
N VAL A 225 -17.03 -14.82 4.28
CA VAL A 225 -15.56 -14.73 4.43
C VAL A 225 -15.14 -15.03 5.87
N ILE A 226 -15.83 -14.47 6.85
CA ILE A 226 -15.54 -14.71 8.28
C ILE A 226 -15.78 -16.19 8.66
N THR A 227 -16.94 -16.73 8.33
CA THR A 227 -17.31 -18.10 8.72
C THR A 227 -16.40 -19.13 8.07
N ARG A 228 -16.14 -19.04 6.77
CA ARG A 228 -15.22 -19.93 6.05
C ARG A 228 -13.80 -19.88 6.61
N GLY A 229 -13.31 -18.68 6.95
CA GLY A 229 -12.00 -18.53 7.59
C GLY A 229 -11.91 -19.17 8.97
N ARG A 230 -13.05 -19.39 9.67
CA ARG A 230 -13.10 -19.97 11.02
C ARG A 230 -13.47 -21.47 11.04
N THR A 231 -14.24 -21.93 10.07
CA THR A 231 -14.65 -23.36 9.99
C THR A 231 -13.54 -24.30 9.54
N GLY A 232 -12.39 -23.73 9.11
CA GLY A 232 -11.25 -24.53 8.61
C GLY A 232 -11.49 -25.13 7.22
N LYS A 233 -12.50 -24.65 6.52
CA LYS A 233 -12.68 -24.86 5.07
C LYS A 233 -11.67 -24.02 4.27
N SER A 234 -10.62 -23.46 4.94
CA SER A 234 -9.44 -22.95 4.27
C SER A 234 -8.86 -24.08 3.45
N GLN A 235 -8.41 -23.78 2.28
CA GLN A 235 -8.06 -24.80 1.30
C GLN A 235 -6.82 -25.62 1.69
N ALA A 236 -5.93 -25.10 2.54
CA ALA A 236 -4.79 -25.86 3.07
C ALA A 236 -5.11 -26.50 4.44
N ARG A 237 -4.96 -27.82 4.52
CA ARG A 237 -5.19 -28.59 5.75
C ARG A 237 -4.14 -29.69 5.91
N ILE A 238 -3.93 -30.13 7.13
CA ILE A 238 -3.03 -31.22 7.43
C ILE A 238 -3.87 -32.47 7.71
N GLU A 239 -3.89 -33.42 6.78
CA GLU A 239 -4.57 -34.70 6.92
C GLU A 239 -3.55 -35.85 6.93
N LYS A 240 -3.72 -36.79 7.85
CA LYS A 240 -2.81 -37.94 8.02
C LYS A 240 -1.33 -37.53 8.04
N GLY A 241 -1.10 -36.28 8.53
CA GLY A 241 0.22 -35.73 8.67
C GLY A 241 0.85 -35.16 7.39
N MET A 242 0.18 -35.15 6.27
CA MET A 242 0.58 -34.45 5.02
C MET A 242 -0.22 -33.18 4.84
N ILE A 243 0.42 -32.15 4.29
CA ILE A 243 -0.29 -30.94 3.88
C ILE A 243 -1.07 -31.28 2.61
N GLN A 244 -2.37 -31.16 2.69
CA GLN A 244 -3.26 -31.21 1.54
C GLN A 244 -3.70 -29.79 1.23
N CYS A 245 -3.41 -29.35 0.01
CA CYS A 245 -4.01 -28.15 -0.56
C CYS A 245 -5.16 -28.58 -1.44
N CYS A 246 -6.27 -27.89 -1.29
CA CYS A 246 -7.26 -27.62 -2.31
C CYS A 246 -7.58 -28.77 -3.25
N GLY A 247 -8.39 -29.68 -2.80
CA GLY A 247 -9.18 -30.46 -3.73
C GLY A 247 -10.01 -29.46 -4.53
N ALA A 248 -9.98 -29.54 -5.84
CA ALA A 248 -10.78 -28.73 -6.72
C ALA A 248 -12.27 -29.18 -6.71
N ASP A 249 -12.92 -29.09 -5.56
CA ASP A 249 -14.33 -28.82 -5.51
C ASP A 249 -14.47 -27.31 -5.74
N ILE A 250 -14.14 -26.88 -6.95
CA ILE A 250 -14.60 -25.61 -7.49
C ILE A 250 -16.10 -25.82 -7.64
N ASP A 251 -16.83 -25.52 -6.56
CA ASP A 251 -18.27 -25.36 -6.64
C ASP A 251 -18.52 -24.40 -7.81
N GLU A 252 -19.23 -24.82 -8.84
CA GLU A 252 -19.46 -24.06 -10.07
C GLU A 252 -20.01 -22.66 -9.80
N ARG A 253 -20.37 -22.34 -8.54
CA ARG A 253 -20.86 -21.04 -8.07
C ARG A 253 -20.33 -20.71 -6.68
N ASP A 254 -19.13 -20.12 -6.61
CA ASP A 254 -18.70 -19.52 -5.34
C ASP A 254 -19.67 -18.41 -4.91
N PRO A 255 -20.35 -18.53 -3.77
CA PRO A 255 -21.34 -17.57 -3.32
C PRO A 255 -20.72 -16.19 -3.01
N ILE A 256 -19.44 -16.13 -2.62
CA ILE A 256 -18.72 -14.86 -2.39
C ILE A 256 -18.52 -14.16 -3.73
N GLN A 257 -18.05 -14.88 -4.77
CA GLN A 257 -17.88 -14.32 -6.10
C GLN A 257 -19.21 -13.88 -6.72
N ALA A 258 -20.27 -14.70 -6.59
CA ALA A 258 -21.61 -14.32 -7.05
C ALA A 258 -22.13 -13.03 -6.38
N GLY A 259 -21.81 -12.85 -5.09
CA GLY A 259 -22.11 -11.62 -4.36
C GLY A 259 -21.32 -10.41 -4.87
N LEU A 260 -20.03 -10.58 -5.12
CA LEU A 260 -19.16 -9.54 -5.70
C LEU A 260 -19.61 -9.13 -7.10
N ASP A 261 -20.01 -10.09 -7.92
CA ASP A 261 -20.55 -9.84 -9.28
C ASP A 261 -21.85 -9.05 -9.21
N TRP A 262 -22.72 -9.37 -8.23
CA TRP A 262 -23.96 -8.61 -8.02
C TRP A 262 -23.64 -7.17 -7.58
N LEU A 263 -22.70 -6.98 -6.64
CA LEU A 263 -22.26 -5.65 -6.19
C LEU A 263 -21.67 -4.84 -7.34
N GLY A 264 -20.82 -5.46 -8.16
CA GLY A 264 -20.20 -4.80 -9.32
C GLY A 264 -21.23 -4.32 -10.34
N LYS A 265 -22.25 -5.14 -10.65
CA LYS A 265 -23.33 -4.79 -11.56
C LYS A 265 -24.26 -3.69 -11.04
N ASN A 266 -24.39 -3.55 -9.73
CA ASN A 266 -25.27 -2.59 -9.06
C ASN A 266 -24.48 -1.52 -8.29
N PHE A 267 -23.20 -1.34 -8.58
CA PHE A 267 -22.31 -0.47 -7.81
C PHE A 267 -22.81 0.97 -7.80
N LEU A 268 -22.88 1.56 -6.60
CA LEU A 268 -23.30 2.93 -6.39
C LEU A 268 -22.81 3.41 -5.01
N VAL A 269 -22.10 4.53 -4.94
CA VAL A 269 -21.65 5.10 -3.66
C VAL A 269 -22.61 6.17 -3.10
N SER A 270 -23.46 6.73 -3.95
CA SER A 270 -24.38 7.81 -3.58
C SER A 270 -25.66 7.35 -2.86
N ALA A 271 -25.97 6.06 -2.90
CA ALA A 271 -27.10 5.44 -2.23
C ALA A 271 -26.87 3.93 -2.05
N ASN A 272 -27.62 3.30 -1.13
CA ASN A 272 -27.62 1.85 -0.97
C ASN A 272 -28.36 1.21 -2.16
N PRO A 273 -27.70 0.43 -3.04
CA PRO A 273 -28.36 -0.23 -4.17
C PRO A 273 -29.56 -1.07 -3.74
N GLY A 274 -30.63 -0.98 -4.50
CA GLY A 274 -31.87 -1.73 -4.27
C GLY A 274 -32.88 -1.08 -3.32
N VAL A 275 -32.45 -0.26 -2.33
CA VAL A 275 -33.35 0.32 -1.31
C VAL A 275 -33.23 1.83 -1.11
N ARG A 276 -32.19 2.46 -1.59
CA ARG A 276 -31.89 3.92 -1.54
C ARG A 276 -31.80 4.58 -0.15
N VAL A 277 -32.07 3.86 0.95
CA VAL A 277 -31.91 4.32 2.33
C VAL A 277 -30.73 3.64 2.98
N HIS A 278 -30.23 4.17 4.12
CA HIS A 278 -29.07 3.62 4.83
C HIS A 278 -27.78 3.61 3.98
N GLY A 279 -27.50 4.72 3.26
CA GLY A 279 -26.35 4.83 2.38
C GLY A 279 -25.00 4.84 3.12
N LEU A 280 -24.93 5.49 4.29
CA LEU A 280 -23.70 5.53 5.10
C LEU A 280 -23.42 4.17 5.77
N TYR A 281 -24.46 3.48 6.24
CA TYR A 281 -24.34 2.09 6.69
C TYR A 281 -23.88 1.15 5.56
N TYR A 282 -24.39 1.35 4.33
CA TYR A 282 -23.94 0.59 3.17
C TYR A 282 -22.48 0.84 2.86
N LEU A 283 -22.01 2.10 2.84
CA LEU A 283 -20.61 2.41 2.62
C LEU A 283 -19.70 1.72 3.65
N TYR A 284 -20.08 1.75 4.93
CA TYR A 284 -19.38 1.03 5.98
C TYR A 284 -19.35 -0.50 5.74
N ALA A 285 -20.42 -1.08 5.22
CA ALA A 285 -20.45 -2.49 4.85
C ALA A 285 -19.60 -2.79 3.59
N LEU A 286 -19.57 -1.86 2.62
CA LEU A 286 -18.76 -1.94 1.41
C LEU A 286 -17.25 -1.93 1.71
N GLU A 287 -16.82 -1.06 2.65
CA GLU A 287 -15.44 -1.06 3.17
C GLU A 287 -15.03 -2.45 3.66
N ARG A 288 -15.90 -3.10 4.41
CA ARG A 288 -15.61 -4.46 4.91
C ARG A 288 -15.46 -5.49 3.82
N VAL A 289 -16.33 -5.45 2.80
CA VAL A 289 -16.18 -6.34 1.65
C VAL A 289 -14.84 -6.12 0.99
N GLY A 290 -14.50 -4.89 0.62
CA GLY A 290 -13.24 -4.57 -0.01
C GLY A 290 -12.02 -5.06 0.80
N ARG A 291 -12.05 -4.83 2.14
CA ARG A 291 -10.96 -5.24 3.02
C ARG A 291 -10.89 -6.75 3.27
N LEU A 292 -12.01 -7.40 3.56
CA LEU A 292 -12.03 -8.84 3.88
C LEU A 292 -11.75 -9.71 2.66
N THR A 293 -12.21 -9.31 1.48
CA THR A 293 -11.97 -10.03 0.22
C THR A 293 -10.67 -9.60 -0.46
N GLY A 294 -10.07 -8.49 -0.05
CA GLY A 294 -8.90 -7.92 -0.67
C GLY A 294 -9.16 -7.31 -2.06
N HIS A 295 -10.42 -7.17 -2.50
CA HIS A 295 -10.71 -6.58 -3.80
C HIS A 295 -10.52 -5.07 -3.78
N ARG A 296 -9.56 -4.59 -4.57
CA ARG A 296 -9.37 -3.17 -4.80
C ARG A 296 -10.50 -2.57 -5.64
N LEU A 297 -10.89 -3.28 -6.68
CA LEU A 297 -11.98 -2.92 -7.57
C LEU A 297 -13.15 -3.88 -7.38
N ILE A 298 -14.36 -3.36 -7.37
CA ILE A 298 -15.60 -4.14 -7.37
C ILE A 298 -16.38 -3.74 -8.63
N GLY A 299 -16.48 -4.66 -9.60
CA GLY A 299 -17.10 -4.38 -10.89
C GLY A 299 -16.39 -3.27 -11.70
N GLY A 300 -15.08 -3.12 -11.53
CA GLY A 300 -14.29 -2.07 -12.17
C GLY A 300 -14.24 -0.74 -11.41
N HIS A 301 -14.98 -0.60 -10.31
CA HIS A 301 -15.06 0.61 -9.50
C HIS A 301 -14.05 0.60 -8.35
N ASP A 302 -13.25 1.65 -8.20
CA ASP A 302 -12.41 1.90 -7.02
C ASP A 302 -13.31 2.34 -5.85
N TRP A 303 -13.86 1.35 -5.15
CA TRP A 303 -14.87 1.56 -4.11
C TRP A 303 -14.40 2.56 -3.03
N TYR A 304 -13.09 2.57 -2.70
CA TYR A 304 -12.59 3.48 -1.67
C TYR A 304 -12.46 4.91 -2.19
N ARG A 305 -11.88 5.10 -3.37
CA ARG A 305 -11.73 6.43 -3.98
C ARG A 305 -13.07 7.07 -4.25
N GLU A 306 -13.98 6.35 -4.90
CA GLU A 306 -15.32 6.86 -5.22
C GLU A 306 -16.15 7.17 -3.97
N GLY A 307 -16.08 6.29 -2.95
CA GLY A 307 -16.75 6.51 -1.66
C GLY A 307 -16.15 7.67 -0.87
N ALA A 308 -14.83 7.82 -0.85
CA ALA A 308 -14.16 8.94 -0.20
C ALA A 308 -14.51 10.26 -0.90
N GLU A 309 -14.48 10.32 -2.23
CA GLU A 309 -14.89 11.48 -3.00
C GLU A 309 -16.35 11.90 -2.69
N TYR A 310 -17.25 10.92 -2.64
CA TYR A 310 -18.64 11.15 -2.28
C TYR A 310 -18.78 11.73 -0.85
N LEU A 311 -18.07 11.16 0.12
CA LEU A 311 -18.11 11.61 1.51
C LEU A 311 -17.50 13.01 1.68
N LEU A 312 -16.38 13.31 1.03
CA LEU A 312 -15.77 14.64 1.08
C LEU A 312 -16.73 15.74 0.59
N LYS A 313 -17.48 15.47 -0.49
CA LYS A 313 -18.48 16.41 -1.05
C LYS A 313 -19.73 16.56 -0.16
N ARG A 314 -19.96 15.64 0.77
CA ARG A 314 -21.17 15.58 1.59
C ARG A 314 -20.96 15.93 3.06
N GLN A 315 -19.71 16.14 3.47
CA GLN A 315 -19.43 16.59 4.84
C GLN A 315 -20.02 17.98 5.09
N ASP A 316 -20.68 18.17 6.21
CA ASP A 316 -21.16 19.49 6.63
C ASP A 316 -20.00 20.50 6.69
N GLY A 317 -20.15 21.62 6.02
CA GLY A 317 -19.10 22.62 5.86
C GLY A 317 -18.74 23.35 7.16
N PHE A 318 -19.63 23.39 8.13
CA PHE A 318 -19.47 24.15 9.37
C PHE A 318 -19.12 23.24 10.56
N GLU A 319 -19.92 22.21 10.82
CA GLU A 319 -19.74 21.35 12.01
C GLU A 319 -18.95 20.06 11.71
N GLY A 320 -18.76 19.68 10.44
CA GLY A 320 -17.94 18.55 10.06
C GLY A 320 -18.58 17.16 10.17
N PHE A 321 -19.90 17.08 10.39
CA PHE A 321 -20.62 15.82 10.45
C PHE A 321 -21.06 15.31 9.07
N TRP A 322 -21.53 14.06 9.03
CA TRP A 322 -22.28 13.48 7.91
C TRP A 322 -23.68 13.07 8.32
N ARG A 323 -24.59 13.21 7.38
CA ARG A 323 -25.98 12.80 7.51
C ARG A 323 -26.45 12.12 6.24
N GLY A 324 -27.06 10.94 6.39
CA GLY A 324 -27.60 10.16 5.28
C GLY A 324 -29.14 10.19 5.24
N VAL A 325 -29.70 9.26 4.47
CA VAL A 325 -31.15 9.06 4.31
C VAL A 325 -31.55 7.75 4.99
N GLY A 326 -32.65 7.80 5.75
CA GLY A 326 -33.16 6.68 6.54
C GLY A 326 -33.13 7.01 8.03
N HIS A 327 -33.77 6.16 8.84
CA HIS A 327 -33.96 6.43 10.27
C HIS A 327 -32.63 6.67 11.00
N ASP A 328 -31.68 5.74 10.87
CA ASP A 328 -30.41 5.79 11.60
C ASP A 328 -29.39 6.73 10.94
N ASP A 329 -29.21 6.63 9.61
CA ASP A 329 -28.26 7.47 8.86
C ASP A 329 -28.57 8.99 8.95
N SER A 330 -29.84 9.36 9.27
CA SER A 330 -30.23 10.77 9.43
C SER A 330 -29.74 11.39 10.73
N ILE A 331 -29.33 10.58 11.72
CA ILE A 331 -28.77 11.03 12.99
C ILE A 331 -27.30 11.38 12.80
N PRO A 332 -26.87 12.64 13.04
CA PRO A 332 -25.52 13.09 12.74
C PRO A 332 -24.43 12.24 13.40
N THR A 333 -24.60 11.82 14.65
CA THR A 333 -23.60 10.98 15.35
C THR A 333 -23.49 9.59 14.75
N VAL A 334 -24.59 8.97 14.31
CA VAL A 334 -24.59 7.68 13.62
C VAL A 334 -23.95 7.80 12.22
N GLY A 335 -24.45 8.76 11.43
CA GLY A 335 -23.95 9.01 10.08
C GLY A 335 -22.45 9.33 10.07
N THR A 336 -22.01 10.19 10.99
CA THR A 336 -20.58 10.53 11.13
C THR A 336 -19.76 9.31 11.53
N SER A 337 -20.24 8.47 12.44
CA SER A 337 -19.52 7.27 12.84
C SER A 337 -19.33 6.28 11.68
N PHE A 338 -20.36 6.06 10.85
CA PHE A 338 -20.23 5.20 9.67
C PHE A 338 -19.31 5.80 8.61
N ALA A 339 -19.41 7.12 8.35
CA ALA A 339 -18.51 7.81 7.42
C ALA A 339 -17.05 7.73 7.87
N LEU A 340 -16.76 7.96 9.14
CA LEU A 340 -15.43 7.85 9.73
C LEU A 340 -14.89 6.41 9.64
N LEU A 341 -15.72 5.40 9.95
CA LEU A 341 -15.32 4.01 9.80
C LEU A 341 -14.98 3.63 8.36
N PHE A 342 -15.73 4.15 7.39
CA PHE A 342 -15.38 3.98 5.97
C PHE A 342 -14.05 4.64 5.62
N LEU A 343 -13.89 5.93 5.93
CA LEU A 343 -12.71 6.71 5.56
C LEU A 343 -11.44 6.19 6.24
N ALA A 344 -11.49 5.98 7.56
CA ALA A 344 -10.33 5.59 8.34
C ALA A 344 -9.86 4.15 8.05
N LYS A 345 -10.80 3.19 7.96
CA LYS A 345 -10.44 1.79 7.67
C LYS A 345 -10.04 1.57 6.22
N GLY A 346 -10.69 2.24 5.28
CA GLY A 346 -10.37 2.15 3.87
C GLY A 346 -9.01 2.78 3.51
N LYS A 347 -8.50 3.69 4.34
CA LYS A 347 -7.20 4.36 4.18
C LYS A 347 -6.00 3.45 4.49
N ARG A 348 -6.18 2.30 5.15
CA ARG A 348 -5.07 1.41 5.54
C ARG A 348 -4.10 1.16 4.39
N GLN A 349 -2.81 1.24 4.70
CA GLN A 349 -1.74 1.09 3.71
C GLN A 349 -1.68 -0.35 3.18
N VAL A 350 -1.50 -0.47 1.86
CA VAL A 350 -1.37 -1.76 1.19
C VAL A 350 0.08 -2.24 1.31
N VAL A 351 0.28 -3.42 1.88
CA VAL A 351 1.61 -4.00 2.03
C VAL A 351 1.99 -4.93 0.88
N ILE A 352 1.01 -5.65 0.33
CA ILE A 352 1.20 -6.62 -0.75
C ILE A 352 -0.09 -6.78 -1.55
N SER A 353 0.03 -6.92 -2.87
CA SER A 353 -1.09 -7.21 -3.76
C SER A 353 -0.91 -8.55 -4.45
N ARG A 354 -1.95 -9.38 -4.44
CA ARG A 354 -2.01 -10.57 -5.28
C ARG A 354 -2.31 -10.16 -6.71
N LEU A 355 -1.51 -10.62 -7.65
CA LEU A 355 -1.73 -10.38 -9.07
C LEU A 355 -2.67 -11.44 -9.65
N GLN A 356 -3.82 -11.01 -10.13
CA GLN A 356 -4.72 -11.85 -10.90
C GLN A 356 -4.24 -11.86 -12.35
N HIS A 357 -3.84 -13.03 -12.85
CA HIS A 357 -3.32 -13.26 -14.18
C HIS A 357 -3.96 -14.48 -14.83
N GLY A 358 -3.83 -14.60 -16.15
CA GLY A 358 -4.32 -15.77 -16.90
C GLY A 358 -5.84 -15.92 -16.90
N VAL A 359 -6.28 -17.10 -17.28
CA VAL A 359 -7.68 -17.52 -17.27
C VAL A 359 -7.90 -18.50 -16.12
N ALA A 360 -9.08 -18.48 -15.50
CA ALA A 360 -9.44 -19.30 -14.35
C ALA A 360 -8.79 -18.88 -13.02
N SER A 361 -8.87 -19.74 -12.01
CA SER A 361 -8.46 -19.46 -10.63
C SER A 361 -7.01 -19.88 -10.30
N ASP A 362 -6.17 -20.13 -11.30
CA ASP A 362 -4.80 -20.64 -11.12
C ASP A 362 -3.92 -19.72 -10.26
N TRP A 363 -4.16 -18.41 -10.32
CA TRP A 363 -3.47 -17.39 -9.51
C TRP A 363 -3.87 -17.41 -8.01
N ASN A 364 -4.93 -18.11 -7.62
CA ASN A 364 -5.58 -18.01 -6.30
C ASN A 364 -5.67 -19.34 -5.54
N TRP A 365 -4.69 -20.23 -5.67
CA TRP A 365 -4.68 -21.52 -4.97
C TRP A 365 -4.71 -21.39 -3.43
N HIS A 366 -4.21 -20.30 -2.87
CA HIS A 366 -4.14 -20.04 -1.44
C HIS A 366 -4.81 -18.71 -1.09
N PRO A 367 -6.14 -18.61 -1.10
CA PRO A 367 -6.87 -17.34 -0.98
C PRO A 367 -6.59 -16.60 0.33
N ASP A 368 -6.38 -17.29 1.43
CA ASP A 368 -6.14 -16.71 2.75
C ASP A 368 -4.66 -16.40 3.05
N ALA A 369 -3.73 -16.83 2.20
CA ALA A 369 -2.30 -16.73 2.45
C ALA A 369 -1.83 -15.29 2.73
N LEU A 370 -2.19 -14.34 1.85
CA LEU A 370 -1.78 -12.94 2.02
C LEU A 370 -2.46 -12.27 3.21
N ARG A 371 -3.69 -12.66 3.54
CA ARG A 371 -4.36 -12.20 4.76
C ARG A 371 -3.60 -12.61 6.01
N GLN A 372 -3.18 -13.88 6.09
CA GLN A 372 -2.40 -14.38 7.22
C GLN A 372 -1.02 -13.72 7.30
N LEU A 373 -0.31 -13.61 6.17
CA LEU A 373 0.99 -12.93 6.13
C LEU A 373 0.87 -11.46 6.55
N THR A 374 -0.12 -10.73 6.04
CA THR A 374 -0.37 -9.33 6.44
C THR A 374 -0.61 -9.22 7.94
N HIS A 375 -1.36 -10.15 8.52
CA HIS A 375 -1.64 -10.18 9.96
C HIS A 375 -0.36 -10.42 10.80
N HIS A 376 0.58 -11.25 10.33
CA HIS A 376 1.89 -11.40 10.96
C HIS A 376 2.67 -10.07 10.95
N VAL A 377 2.66 -9.35 9.82
CA VAL A 377 3.33 -8.05 9.69
C VAL A 377 2.67 -6.98 10.58
N GLU A 378 1.33 -6.89 10.58
CA GLU A 378 0.57 -5.98 11.45
C GLU A 378 0.95 -6.15 12.92
N ARG A 379 1.03 -7.40 13.39
CA ARG A 379 1.41 -7.71 14.78
C ARG A 379 2.84 -7.33 15.11
N LYS A 380 3.75 -7.51 14.15
CA LYS A 380 5.18 -7.17 14.34
C LYS A 380 5.41 -5.67 14.31
N TRP A 381 4.79 -4.97 13.34
CA TRP A 381 4.98 -3.53 13.16
C TRP A 381 4.07 -2.68 14.06
N GLN A 382 3.09 -3.30 14.71
CA GLN A 382 2.05 -2.60 15.49
C GLN A 382 1.34 -1.51 14.67
N GLN A 383 1.10 -1.80 13.40
CA GLN A 383 0.50 -0.90 12.41
C GLN A 383 -0.64 -1.60 11.70
N ASP A 384 -1.75 -0.88 11.49
CA ASP A 384 -2.88 -1.37 10.72
C ASP A 384 -2.56 -1.39 9.22
N LEU A 385 -2.56 -2.58 8.62
CA LEU A 385 -2.20 -2.80 7.22
C LEU A 385 -3.34 -3.45 6.46
N THR A 386 -3.19 -3.56 5.14
CA THR A 386 -4.10 -4.33 4.30
C THR A 386 -3.34 -4.99 3.15
N TRP A 387 -3.96 -6.01 2.58
CA TRP A 387 -3.57 -6.63 1.32
C TRP A 387 -4.68 -6.42 0.29
N GLN A 388 -4.40 -6.64 -0.99
CA GLN A 388 -5.41 -6.54 -2.03
C GLN A 388 -5.14 -7.48 -3.20
N THR A 389 -6.12 -7.61 -4.10
CA THR A 389 -5.99 -8.28 -5.40
C THR A 389 -6.05 -7.23 -6.50
N VAL A 390 -5.15 -7.31 -7.46
CA VAL A 390 -5.08 -6.44 -8.64
C VAL A 390 -5.14 -7.31 -9.88
N GLN A 391 -5.99 -6.93 -10.85
CA GLN A 391 -6.07 -7.61 -12.14
C GLN A 391 -4.96 -7.09 -13.06
N LEU A 392 -4.17 -7.98 -13.64
CA LEU A 392 -3.15 -7.60 -14.62
C LEU A 392 -3.78 -7.15 -15.94
N ALA A 393 -4.93 -7.72 -16.30
CA ALA A 393 -5.68 -7.34 -17.49
C ALA A 393 -6.27 -5.93 -17.32
N GLY A 394 -5.77 -4.97 -18.09
CA GLY A 394 -6.25 -3.57 -18.07
C GLY A 394 -5.69 -2.70 -16.96
N ALA A 395 -4.81 -3.19 -16.08
CA ALA A 395 -4.15 -2.35 -15.09
C ALA A 395 -3.12 -1.43 -15.73
N SER A 396 -3.14 -0.16 -15.38
CA SER A 396 -2.05 0.77 -15.71
C SER A 396 -0.87 0.58 -14.75
N VAL A 397 0.29 1.10 -15.12
CA VAL A 397 1.49 1.06 -14.26
C VAL A 397 1.23 1.79 -12.94
N GLU A 398 0.53 2.93 -12.97
CA GLU A 398 0.14 3.69 -11.79
C GLU A 398 -0.77 2.88 -10.85
N GLU A 399 -1.62 2.04 -11.42
CA GLU A 399 -2.47 1.15 -10.62
C GLU A 399 -1.68 0.03 -9.95
N LEU A 400 -0.72 -0.56 -10.67
CA LEU A 400 0.18 -1.57 -10.09
C LEU A 400 1.04 -0.96 -8.99
N LEU A 401 1.56 0.25 -9.18
CA LEU A 401 2.42 0.97 -8.24
C LEU A 401 1.72 1.41 -6.93
N LYS A 402 0.39 1.33 -6.85
CA LYS A 402 -0.33 1.50 -5.58
C LYS A 402 -0.02 0.39 -4.56
N SER A 403 0.59 -0.70 -5.02
CA SER A 403 1.12 -1.75 -4.17
C SER A 403 2.64 -1.79 -4.25
N PRO A 404 3.36 -1.77 -3.13
CA PRO A 404 4.82 -1.89 -3.15
C PRO A 404 5.28 -3.27 -3.60
N ILE A 405 4.46 -4.31 -3.40
CA ILE A 405 4.79 -5.69 -3.74
C ILE A 405 3.64 -6.31 -4.55
N LEU A 406 3.96 -6.86 -5.71
CA LEU A 406 3.08 -7.76 -6.45
C LEU A 406 3.45 -9.20 -6.14
N PHE A 407 2.49 -9.96 -5.64
CA PHE A 407 2.63 -11.38 -5.39
C PHE A 407 2.05 -12.17 -6.56
N ILE A 408 2.89 -12.99 -7.19
CA ILE A 408 2.52 -13.80 -8.35
C ILE A 408 2.66 -15.28 -7.99
N SER A 409 1.59 -16.05 -8.16
CA SER A 409 1.62 -17.50 -7.95
C SER A 409 0.76 -18.21 -8.98
N GLY A 410 1.13 -19.43 -9.32
CA GLY A 410 0.38 -20.26 -10.28
C GLY A 410 0.88 -21.68 -10.33
N SER A 411 0.07 -22.57 -10.91
CA SER A 411 0.42 -23.97 -11.14
C SER A 411 0.72 -24.26 -12.62
N GLY A 412 0.08 -23.55 -13.54
CA GLY A 412 0.34 -23.60 -14.97
C GLY A 412 1.29 -22.53 -15.46
N PRO A 413 1.56 -22.48 -16.77
CA PRO A 413 2.43 -21.45 -17.36
C PRO A 413 1.89 -20.03 -17.12
N LEU A 414 2.76 -19.09 -16.77
CA LEU A 414 2.41 -17.68 -16.66
C LEU A 414 2.26 -17.06 -18.05
N VAL A 415 1.01 -17.01 -18.53
CA VAL A 415 0.69 -16.46 -19.86
C VAL A 415 0.40 -14.97 -19.74
N THR A 416 1.15 -14.14 -20.47
CA THR A 416 1.01 -12.68 -20.49
C THR A 416 1.00 -12.14 -21.92
N THR A 417 0.24 -11.08 -22.16
CA THR A 417 0.30 -10.32 -23.43
C THR A 417 1.54 -9.40 -23.45
N ALA A 418 1.92 -8.89 -24.62
CA ALA A 418 3.01 -7.92 -24.73
C ALA A 418 2.77 -6.67 -23.88
N GLN A 419 1.53 -6.16 -23.86
CA GLN A 419 1.15 -5.01 -23.03
C GLN A 419 1.30 -5.31 -21.53
N GLN A 420 0.92 -6.50 -21.08
CA GLN A 420 1.05 -6.91 -19.69
C GLN A 420 2.52 -7.09 -19.29
N ARG A 421 3.35 -7.62 -20.18
CA ARG A 421 4.81 -7.71 -19.97
C ARG A 421 5.43 -6.34 -19.82
N GLU A 422 5.09 -5.40 -20.70
CA GLU A 422 5.57 -4.02 -20.62
C GLU A 422 5.12 -3.35 -19.30
N ALA A 423 3.87 -3.54 -18.87
CA ALA A 423 3.38 -3.01 -17.59
C ALA A 423 4.15 -3.58 -16.38
N LEU A 424 4.48 -4.88 -16.39
CA LEU A 424 5.30 -5.51 -15.34
C LEU A 424 6.74 -4.99 -15.34
N LYS A 425 7.32 -4.80 -16.53
CA LYS A 425 8.65 -4.19 -16.68
C LYS A 425 8.67 -2.80 -16.10
N GLN A 426 7.78 -1.93 -16.53
CA GLN A 426 7.67 -0.56 -16.03
C GLN A 426 7.36 -0.52 -14.52
N TYR A 427 6.53 -1.42 -14.02
CA TYR A 427 6.27 -1.53 -12.59
C TYR A 427 7.56 -1.74 -11.78
N VAL A 428 8.42 -2.68 -12.18
CA VAL A 428 9.71 -2.93 -11.53
C VAL A 428 10.64 -1.73 -11.72
N GLU A 429 10.72 -1.19 -12.92
CA GLU A 429 11.55 -0.03 -13.25
C GLU A 429 11.18 1.23 -12.47
N GLN A 430 9.93 1.40 -12.10
CA GLN A 430 9.45 2.52 -11.26
C GLN A 430 9.52 2.22 -9.75
N GLY A 431 10.21 1.16 -9.35
CA GLY A 431 10.45 0.81 -7.95
C GLY A 431 9.48 -0.20 -7.35
N GLY A 432 8.66 -0.85 -8.16
CA GLY A 432 7.85 -1.98 -7.73
C GLY A 432 8.70 -3.21 -7.40
N PHE A 433 8.15 -4.12 -6.59
CA PHE A 433 8.78 -5.37 -6.20
C PHE A 433 7.89 -6.56 -6.56
N ILE A 434 8.46 -7.58 -7.17
CA ILE A 434 7.74 -8.83 -7.49
C ILE A 434 8.20 -9.94 -6.55
N SER A 435 7.23 -10.55 -5.85
CA SER A 435 7.43 -11.78 -5.07
C SER A 435 6.67 -12.91 -5.75
N ALA A 436 7.39 -13.85 -6.34
CA ALA A 436 6.81 -14.94 -7.11
C ALA A 436 7.05 -16.30 -6.45
N GLN A 437 6.13 -17.24 -6.65
CA GLN A 437 6.30 -18.62 -6.24
C GLN A 437 5.54 -19.59 -7.13
N ALA A 438 6.09 -20.78 -7.31
CA ALA A 438 5.38 -21.88 -7.95
C ALA A 438 4.47 -22.60 -6.95
N THR A 439 3.25 -22.93 -7.36
CA THR A 439 2.29 -23.67 -6.53
C THR A 439 1.66 -24.78 -7.38
N ALA A 440 1.77 -26.04 -6.98
CA ALA A 440 1.10 -27.09 -7.69
C ALA A 440 -0.38 -27.18 -7.27
N ALA A 441 -1.22 -27.67 -8.17
CA ALA A 441 -2.63 -27.92 -7.92
C ALA A 441 -2.89 -28.95 -6.80
N SER A 442 -1.93 -29.79 -6.49
CA SER A 442 -2.01 -30.79 -5.42
C SER A 442 -0.90 -30.59 -4.40
N GLY A 443 -1.26 -30.17 -3.17
CA GLY A 443 -0.31 -29.98 -2.08
C GLY A 443 0.57 -28.72 -2.24
N CYS A 444 1.50 -28.49 -1.30
CA CYS A 444 2.42 -27.38 -1.31
C CYS A 444 3.67 -27.62 -2.20
N GLN A 445 3.54 -28.46 -3.23
CA GLN A 445 4.65 -28.78 -4.13
C GLN A 445 4.84 -27.66 -5.17
N PRO A 446 6.06 -27.43 -5.63
CA PRO A 446 6.33 -26.46 -6.69
C PRO A 446 5.85 -26.96 -8.05
N SER A 447 5.38 -26.04 -8.90
CA SER A 447 5.10 -26.32 -10.32
C SER A 447 6.32 -25.98 -11.19
N ARG A 448 6.79 -26.93 -11.97
CA ARG A 448 7.88 -26.71 -12.92
C ARG A 448 7.44 -25.84 -14.11
N GLU A 449 6.21 -25.97 -14.56
CA GLU A 449 5.67 -25.21 -15.70
C GLU A 449 5.61 -23.71 -15.38
N PHE A 450 5.11 -23.38 -14.19
CA PHE A 450 5.09 -22.00 -13.71
C PHE A 450 6.52 -21.44 -13.55
N GLU A 451 7.42 -22.20 -12.93
CA GLU A 451 8.81 -21.78 -12.72
C GLU A 451 9.51 -21.49 -14.05
N GLN A 452 9.40 -22.40 -15.04
CA GLN A 452 10.02 -22.22 -16.34
C GLN A 452 9.49 -20.98 -17.07
N SER A 453 8.17 -20.78 -17.09
CA SER A 453 7.56 -19.61 -17.73
C SER A 453 7.94 -18.30 -17.03
N LEU A 454 8.05 -18.30 -15.70
CA LEU A 454 8.50 -17.14 -14.93
C LEU A 454 9.96 -16.80 -15.25
N ARG A 455 10.86 -17.81 -15.27
CA ARG A 455 12.28 -17.61 -15.61
C ARG A 455 12.45 -17.01 -16.99
N GLN A 456 11.73 -17.54 -17.98
CA GLN A 456 11.72 -17.03 -19.34
C GLN A 456 11.20 -15.57 -19.39
N LEU A 457 10.11 -15.27 -18.72
CA LEU A 457 9.56 -13.92 -18.66
C LEU A 457 10.56 -12.92 -18.05
N VAL A 458 11.20 -13.30 -16.97
CA VAL A 458 12.17 -12.44 -16.26
C VAL A 458 13.39 -12.17 -17.15
N GLU A 459 13.94 -13.21 -17.78
CA GLU A 459 15.07 -13.07 -18.70
C GLU A 459 14.70 -12.21 -19.91
N GLU A 460 13.51 -12.38 -20.50
CA GLU A 460 13.02 -11.55 -21.61
C GLU A 460 12.87 -10.07 -21.23
N LEU A 461 12.38 -9.76 -20.00
CA LEU A 461 12.09 -8.39 -19.60
C LEU A 461 13.33 -7.63 -19.10
N PHE A 462 14.28 -8.30 -18.46
CA PHE A 462 15.37 -7.67 -17.71
C PHE A 462 16.75 -8.07 -18.19
N ASP A 463 16.85 -8.90 -19.22
CA ASP A 463 18.12 -9.43 -19.77
C ASP A 463 19.02 -10.04 -18.66
N ALA A 464 18.40 -10.63 -17.66
CA ALA A 464 19.07 -11.18 -16.49
C ALA A 464 18.36 -12.44 -15.99
N PRO A 465 19.10 -13.53 -15.67
CA PRO A 465 18.53 -14.75 -15.13
C PRO A 465 18.15 -14.59 -13.66
N LEU A 466 17.23 -15.42 -13.18
CA LEU A 466 16.97 -15.59 -11.76
C LEU A 466 18.14 -16.34 -11.11
N GLU A 467 18.94 -15.63 -10.32
CA GLU A 467 20.10 -16.19 -9.62
C GLU A 467 19.78 -16.52 -8.16
N LYS A 468 20.48 -17.52 -7.62
CA LYS A 468 20.37 -17.92 -6.23
C LYS A 468 20.93 -16.79 -5.33
N LEU A 469 20.13 -16.30 -4.38
CA LEU A 469 20.58 -15.25 -3.47
C LEU A 469 21.72 -15.72 -2.57
N PRO A 470 22.79 -14.91 -2.39
CA PRO A 470 23.90 -15.28 -1.50
C PRO A 470 23.49 -15.33 -0.04
N VAL A 471 24.31 -15.99 0.80
CA VAL A 471 24.00 -16.24 2.23
C VAL A 471 23.96 -14.97 3.09
N ASP A 472 24.64 -13.93 2.65
CA ASP A 472 24.73 -12.62 3.28
C ASP A 472 23.71 -11.60 2.74
N HIS A 473 22.85 -12.03 1.80
CA HIS A 473 21.86 -11.13 1.20
C HIS A 473 20.95 -10.52 2.29
N PRO A 474 20.69 -9.19 2.26
CA PRO A 474 19.92 -8.47 3.28
C PRO A 474 18.51 -9.04 3.56
N ILE A 475 17.89 -9.71 2.59
CA ILE A 475 16.56 -10.33 2.76
C ILE A 475 16.53 -11.38 3.88
N TRP A 476 17.67 -12.03 4.16
CA TRP A 476 17.75 -13.05 5.19
C TRP A 476 17.72 -12.48 6.62
N HIS A 477 17.94 -11.16 6.76
CA HIS A 477 17.98 -10.50 8.06
C HIS A 477 17.28 -9.12 8.07
N ALA A 478 16.35 -8.90 7.14
CA ALA A 478 15.60 -7.63 7.07
C ALA A 478 14.73 -7.38 8.30
N GLU A 479 14.08 -8.42 8.84
CA GLU A 479 13.22 -8.37 10.04
C GLU A 479 13.58 -9.43 11.07
N TYR A 480 13.86 -10.65 10.62
CA TYR A 480 14.29 -11.80 11.41
C TYR A 480 15.61 -12.33 10.88
N ARG A 481 16.54 -12.67 11.77
CA ARG A 481 17.83 -13.27 11.37
C ARG A 481 17.63 -14.74 10.98
N LEU A 482 17.38 -14.98 9.71
CA LEU A 482 17.33 -16.32 9.13
C LEU A 482 18.72 -16.75 8.67
N LYS A 483 19.01 -18.06 8.84
CA LYS A 483 20.24 -18.67 8.34
C LYS A 483 19.88 -19.62 7.21
N PRO A 484 20.05 -19.23 5.93
CA PRO A 484 19.63 -20.04 4.80
C PRO A 484 20.15 -21.47 4.83
N THR A 485 21.40 -21.66 5.31
CA THR A 485 22.05 -22.99 5.44
C THR A 485 21.44 -23.90 6.52
N LYS A 486 20.57 -23.35 7.39
CA LYS A 486 19.89 -24.08 8.47
C LYS A 486 18.37 -24.17 8.27
N MET A 487 17.86 -23.58 7.18
CA MET A 487 16.45 -23.68 6.82
C MET A 487 16.15 -25.04 6.19
N PRO A 488 14.87 -25.46 6.17
CA PRO A 488 14.47 -26.66 5.43
C PRO A 488 14.90 -26.61 3.97
N ASP A 489 15.14 -27.77 3.37
CA ASP A 489 15.49 -27.87 1.95
C ASP A 489 14.48 -27.11 1.07
N ASN A 490 14.95 -26.50 0.00
CA ASN A 490 14.19 -25.70 -0.96
C ASN A 490 13.65 -24.33 -0.48
N PHE A 491 13.92 -23.90 0.76
CA PHE A 491 13.53 -22.55 1.23
C PHE A 491 14.46 -21.43 0.72
N TRP A 492 15.38 -21.73 -0.18
CA TRP A 492 16.28 -20.74 -0.74
C TRP A 492 15.58 -19.89 -1.78
N LEU A 493 15.84 -18.59 -1.75
CA LEU A 493 15.28 -17.64 -2.71
C LEU A 493 16.20 -17.42 -3.89
N TYR A 494 15.60 -17.10 -5.04
CA TYR A 494 16.26 -16.66 -6.24
C TYR A 494 15.80 -15.23 -6.55
N GLY A 495 16.64 -14.44 -7.21
CA GLY A 495 16.25 -13.06 -7.50
C GLY A 495 16.95 -12.46 -8.70
N VAL A 496 16.44 -11.31 -9.14
CA VAL A 496 17.05 -10.41 -10.11
C VAL A 496 17.25 -9.05 -9.49
N GLN A 497 18.43 -8.51 -9.65
CA GLN A 497 18.81 -7.21 -9.13
C GLN A 497 18.41 -6.11 -10.10
N ALA A 498 17.83 -5.03 -9.59
CA ALA A 498 17.62 -3.79 -10.30
C ALA A 498 18.21 -2.66 -9.45
N CYS A 499 19.21 -1.95 -9.96
CA CYS A 499 20.04 -1.03 -9.21
C CYS A 499 20.66 -1.73 -7.98
N CYS A 500 20.53 -1.14 -6.80
CA CYS A 500 21.07 -1.70 -5.54
C CYS A 500 20.12 -2.68 -4.84
N ARG A 501 18.97 -3.00 -5.41
CA ARG A 501 17.95 -3.82 -4.80
C ARG A 501 17.60 -5.03 -5.66
N THR A 502 17.50 -6.21 -5.04
CA THR A 502 16.81 -7.32 -5.67
C THR A 502 15.34 -6.96 -5.77
N SER A 503 14.82 -6.77 -6.97
CA SER A 503 13.46 -6.28 -7.20
C SER A 503 12.48 -7.35 -7.64
N ILE A 504 12.98 -8.54 -8.02
CA ILE A 504 12.20 -9.74 -8.27
C ILE A 504 12.76 -10.85 -7.40
N VAL A 505 11.90 -11.50 -6.63
CA VAL A 505 12.27 -12.63 -5.79
C VAL A 505 11.36 -13.81 -6.11
N TYR A 506 11.94 -14.97 -6.32
CA TYR A 506 11.26 -16.23 -6.55
C TYR A 506 11.55 -17.25 -5.47
N SER A 507 10.50 -17.88 -4.94
CA SER A 507 10.59 -19.02 -4.03
C SER A 507 10.21 -20.32 -4.76
N PRO A 508 11.06 -21.34 -4.79
CA PRO A 508 10.71 -22.65 -5.33
C PRO A 508 9.72 -23.42 -4.43
N VAL A 509 9.54 -23.00 -3.19
CA VAL A 509 8.55 -23.56 -2.25
C VAL A 509 7.29 -22.71 -2.28
N SER A 510 6.12 -23.34 -2.21
CA SER A 510 4.86 -22.64 -2.03
C SER A 510 4.75 -22.08 -0.60
N LEU A 511 5.34 -20.90 -0.38
CA LEU A 511 5.25 -20.20 0.90
C LEU A 511 3.81 -19.85 1.26
N ALA A 512 2.98 -19.51 0.26
CA ALA A 512 1.56 -19.19 0.46
C ALA A 512 0.79 -20.36 1.08
N CYS A 513 1.11 -21.59 0.73
CA CYS A 513 0.53 -22.76 1.37
C CYS A 513 0.83 -22.78 2.89
N LEU A 514 2.07 -22.48 3.26
CA LEU A 514 2.49 -22.45 4.66
C LEU A 514 1.96 -21.22 5.39
N TRP A 515 1.85 -20.06 4.71
CA TRP A 515 1.21 -18.88 5.28
C TRP A 515 -0.28 -19.11 5.56
N GLU A 516 -0.98 -19.82 4.69
CA GLU A 516 -2.39 -20.16 4.89
C GLU A 516 -2.60 -21.07 6.09
N LEU A 517 -1.65 -21.96 6.35
CA LEU A 517 -1.64 -22.80 7.53
C LEU A 517 -1.22 -22.06 8.81
N SER A 518 -0.50 -20.96 8.68
CA SER A 518 -0.03 -20.19 9.82
C SER A 518 -1.19 -19.57 10.60
N ASP A 519 -1.06 -19.53 11.90
CA ASP A 519 -2.00 -18.85 12.79
C ASP A 519 -1.26 -17.82 13.65
N PRO A 520 -1.31 -16.54 13.29
CA PRO A 520 -0.69 -15.48 14.07
C PRO A 520 -1.27 -15.37 15.49
N THR A 521 -2.43 -15.98 15.77
CA THR A 521 -3.04 -15.99 17.11
C THR A 521 -2.53 -17.16 17.98
N GLY A 522 -1.84 -18.14 17.37
CA GLY A 522 -1.25 -19.29 18.07
C GLY A 522 -2.25 -20.34 18.56
N ARG A 523 -3.48 -20.36 18.00
CA ARG A 523 -4.55 -21.28 18.46
C ARG A 523 -4.70 -22.53 17.63
N ARG A 524 -4.24 -22.47 16.38
CA ARG A 524 -4.33 -23.61 15.50
C ARG A 524 -3.37 -24.70 16.00
N GLU A 525 -3.90 -25.83 16.40
CA GLU A 525 -3.08 -26.99 16.73
C GLU A 525 -2.45 -27.54 15.45
N LEU A 526 -1.15 -27.32 15.32
CA LEU A 526 -0.36 -27.80 14.20
C LEU A 526 0.49 -28.98 14.67
N PRO A 527 0.62 -30.07 13.88
CA PRO A 527 1.55 -31.14 14.18
C PRO A 527 2.99 -30.59 14.30
N ASP A 528 3.73 -31.03 15.31
CA ASP A 528 5.06 -30.51 15.66
C ASP A 528 6.04 -30.53 14.50
N ARG A 529 5.96 -31.51 13.62
CA ARG A 529 6.83 -31.60 12.43
C ARG A 529 6.67 -30.45 11.42
N TRP A 530 5.49 -29.79 11.39
CA TRP A 530 5.23 -28.69 10.44
C TRP A 530 5.44 -27.30 11.02
N LYS A 531 5.43 -27.19 12.36
CA LYS A 531 5.61 -25.90 13.05
C LYS A 531 6.86 -25.15 12.60
N PRO A 532 8.07 -25.78 12.52
CA PRO A 532 9.27 -25.07 12.10
C PRO A 532 9.21 -24.55 10.66
N ALA A 533 8.63 -25.32 9.73
CA ALA A 533 8.50 -24.91 8.33
C ALA A 533 7.50 -23.76 8.19
N ILE A 534 6.36 -23.81 8.87
CA ILE A 534 5.32 -22.77 8.86
C ILE A 534 5.86 -21.48 9.47
N GLU A 535 6.55 -21.55 10.61
CA GLU A 535 7.18 -20.41 11.25
C GLU A 535 8.27 -19.78 10.37
N THR A 536 9.14 -20.62 9.80
CA THR A 536 10.18 -20.16 8.86
C THR A 536 9.58 -19.46 7.65
N ALA A 537 8.51 -20.00 7.07
CA ALA A 537 7.81 -19.39 5.95
C ALA A 537 7.19 -18.05 6.33
N ALA A 538 6.59 -17.93 7.52
CA ALA A 538 6.03 -16.67 8.01
C ALA A 538 7.13 -15.61 8.22
N HIS A 539 8.25 -15.96 8.85
CA HIS A 539 9.39 -15.08 9.04
C HIS A 539 10.03 -14.68 7.70
N LEU A 540 10.14 -15.61 6.75
CA LEU A 540 10.66 -15.33 5.42
C LEU A 540 9.76 -14.38 4.65
N GLY A 541 8.44 -14.56 4.69
CA GLY A 541 7.47 -13.62 4.10
C GLY A 541 7.57 -12.23 4.72
N GLN A 542 7.72 -12.11 6.04
CA GLN A 542 7.92 -10.84 6.73
C GLN A 542 9.25 -10.19 6.33
N ASN A 543 10.32 -10.97 6.18
CA ASN A 543 11.61 -10.46 5.69
C ASN A 543 11.49 -9.93 4.25
N VAL A 544 10.80 -10.63 3.35
CA VAL A 544 10.54 -10.16 1.98
C VAL A 544 9.81 -8.83 2.00
N ILE A 545 8.78 -8.71 2.82
CA ILE A 545 8.00 -7.46 2.95
C ILE A 545 8.88 -6.32 3.52
N ALA A 546 9.61 -6.58 4.60
CA ALA A 546 10.49 -5.58 5.22
C ALA A 546 11.60 -5.13 4.26
N TYR A 547 12.19 -6.07 3.52
CA TYR A 547 13.20 -5.80 2.51
C TYR A 547 12.66 -4.96 1.36
N ALA A 548 11.53 -5.35 0.79
CA ALA A 548 10.93 -4.69 -0.37
C ALA A 548 10.46 -3.27 -0.08
N THR A 549 9.95 -3.03 1.15
CA THR A 549 9.32 -1.75 1.51
C THR A 549 10.20 -0.82 2.34
N GLY A 550 11.29 -1.35 2.91
CA GLY A 550 12.06 -0.63 3.94
C GLY A 550 11.20 -0.24 5.14
N ARG A 551 10.09 -0.95 5.37
CA ARG A 551 9.03 -0.67 6.37
C ARG A 551 8.31 0.67 6.16
N ARG A 552 8.40 1.22 4.96
CA ARG A 552 7.70 2.45 4.57
C ARG A 552 6.66 2.12 3.53
N LEU A 553 5.44 2.40 3.85
CA LEU A 553 4.31 2.22 2.97
C LEU A 553 3.73 3.59 2.59
N ARG A 554 3.20 3.68 1.38
CA ARG A 554 2.53 4.88 0.90
C ARG A 554 1.07 4.88 1.29
N ASP A 555 0.48 6.06 1.37
CA ASP A 555 -0.96 6.17 1.50
C ASP A 555 -1.64 5.65 0.22
N LYS A 556 -2.78 5.03 0.38
CA LYS A 556 -3.53 4.39 -0.71
C LYS A 556 -4.01 5.37 -1.79
N LEU A 557 -4.20 6.62 -1.41
CA LEU A 557 -4.64 7.70 -2.29
C LEU A 557 -3.48 8.46 -2.94
N ASP A 558 -2.27 8.35 -2.39
CA ASP A 558 -1.11 8.99 -2.96
C ASP A 558 -0.73 8.31 -4.28
N GLY A 559 -0.79 9.06 -5.36
CA GLY A 559 -0.32 8.61 -6.66
C GLY A 559 1.20 8.59 -6.70
N GLN A 560 1.79 7.55 -7.27
CA GLN A 560 3.18 7.60 -7.67
C GLN A 560 3.28 8.28 -9.02
N THR A 561 4.18 9.25 -9.13
CA THR A 561 4.49 9.87 -10.41
C THR A 561 5.30 8.87 -11.23
N VAL A 562 4.73 8.38 -12.32
CA VAL A 562 5.48 7.61 -13.33
C VAL A 562 6.35 8.57 -14.10
N LEU A 563 7.65 8.31 -14.09
CA LEU A 563 8.63 9.09 -14.82
C LEU A 563 8.87 8.42 -16.16
N VAL A 564 8.64 9.17 -17.23
CA VAL A 564 8.97 8.75 -18.61
C VAL A 564 10.02 9.73 -19.14
N PRO A 565 11.31 9.42 -18.95
CA PRO A 565 12.38 10.30 -19.39
C PRO A 565 12.38 10.46 -20.92
N GLN A 566 12.63 11.67 -21.38
CA GLN A 566 12.86 11.94 -22.80
C GLN A 566 14.35 11.72 -23.10
N THR A 567 14.66 10.69 -23.85
CA THR A 567 16.03 10.32 -24.22
C THR A 567 16.36 10.61 -25.69
N ASP A 568 15.35 10.98 -26.49
CA ASP A 568 15.55 11.26 -27.91
C ASP A 568 15.96 12.72 -28.13
N LEU A 569 17.27 12.93 -28.41
CA LEU A 569 17.85 14.26 -28.67
C LEU A 569 17.74 14.70 -30.13
N ALA A 570 17.26 13.86 -31.03
CA ALA A 570 17.20 14.16 -32.46
C ALA A 570 16.35 15.39 -32.80
N MET A 571 15.49 15.81 -31.89
CA MET A 571 14.55 16.93 -32.03
C MET A 571 14.69 17.96 -30.90
N SER A 572 15.80 17.97 -30.14
CA SER A 572 15.95 18.94 -29.04
C SER A 572 15.95 20.39 -29.53
N PRO A 573 15.09 21.27 -29.01
CA PRO A 573 15.06 22.69 -29.36
C PRO A 573 16.39 23.37 -29.05
N ARG A 574 16.67 24.47 -29.75
CA ARG A 574 17.78 25.35 -29.37
C ARG A 574 17.51 25.87 -27.94
N ASN A 575 18.49 25.83 -27.05
CA ASN A 575 18.43 26.14 -25.60
C ASN A 575 17.98 24.99 -24.69
N THR A 576 18.11 23.73 -25.12
CA THR A 576 17.98 22.58 -24.24
C THR A 576 19.21 22.45 -23.34
N LEU A 577 19.04 22.39 -22.04
CA LEU A 577 20.11 21.98 -21.13
C LEU A 577 20.34 20.47 -21.26
N ILE A 578 21.55 20.10 -21.61
CA ILE A 578 21.95 18.70 -21.73
C ILE A 578 22.97 18.38 -20.64
N VAL A 579 22.69 17.37 -19.82
CA VAL A 579 23.60 16.85 -18.80
C VAL A 579 23.98 15.41 -19.18
N PRO A 580 25.21 15.16 -19.63
CA PRO A 580 25.67 13.81 -19.94
C PRO A 580 26.12 13.08 -18.66
N GLN A 581 25.98 11.76 -18.66
CA GLN A 581 26.59 10.88 -17.65
C GLN A 581 27.98 10.48 -18.16
N LEU A 582 28.98 10.63 -17.31
CA LEU A 582 30.37 10.30 -17.62
C LEU A 582 30.62 8.81 -17.34
N GLU A 583 31.18 8.10 -18.35
CA GLU A 583 31.51 6.68 -18.23
C GLU A 583 32.84 6.48 -17.48
N ILE A 584 32.75 5.91 -16.27
CA ILE A 584 33.92 5.60 -15.43
C ILE A 584 34.11 4.12 -15.13
N GLY A 585 33.22 3.26 -15.59
CA GLY A 585 33.30 1.80 -15.42
C GLY A 585 33.12 1.31 -13.98
N ALA A 586 32.86 2.18 -13.01
CA ALA A 586 32.77 1.86 -11.57
C ALA A 586 31.36 1.38 -11.14
N GLY A 587 30.63 0.67 -11.99
CA GLY A 587 29.24 0.29 -11.74
C GLY A 587 28.26 1.46 -11.91
N GLY A 588 28.60 2.46 -12.74
CA GLY A 588 27.68 3.56 -13.08
C GLY A 588 26.47 3.10 -13.89
N ASP A 589 26.54 1.95 -14.53
CA ASP A 589 25.48 1.27 -15.25
C ASP A 589 24.46 0.55 -14.33
N GLU A 590 24.74 0.42 -13.03
CA GLU A 590 23.78 -0.17 -12.09
C GLU A 590 22.56 0.74 -11.81
N ALA A 591 22.65 2.04 -12.08
CA ALA A 591 21.54 2.98 -11.94
C ALA A 591 21.34 3.82 -13.22
N PRO A 592 21.02 3.19 -14.37
CA PRO A 592 21.04 3.84 -15.69
C PRO A 592 19.98 4.91 -15.86
N ARG A 593 18.90 4.88 -15.05
CA ARG A 593 17.79 5.83 -15.14
C ARG A 593 17.87 6.95 -14.11
N ALA A 594 18.88 6.96 -13.23
CA ALA A 594 18.99 7.96 -12.18
C ALA A 594 19.05 9.38 -12.76
N LEU A 595 19.95 9.63 -13.71
CA LEU A 595 20.07 10.92 -14.36
C LEU A 595 18.87 11.25 -15.27
N PRO A 596 18.39 10.37 -16.16
CA PRO A 596 17.16 10.60 -16.92
C PRO A 596 15.95 10.95 -16.05
N ASN A 597 15.76 10.26 -14.94
CA ASN A 597 14.68 10.56 -13.99
C ASN A 597 14.86 11.93 -13.31
N LEU A 598 16.09 12.29 -12.93
CA LEU A 598 16.39 13.62 -12.37
C LEU A 598 16.07 14.72 -13.37
N MET A 599 16.45 14.53 -14.64
CA MET A 599 16.14 15.49 -15.71
C MET A 599 14.64 15.62 -15.94
N GLU A 600 13.89 14.53 -15.87
CA GLU A 600 12.42 14.58 -15.96
C GLU A 600 11.78 15.27 -14.75
N TRP A 601 12.28 15.06 -13.54
CA TRP A 601 11.89 15.82 -12.36
C TRP A 601 12.14 17.33 -12.55
N MET A 602 13.33 17.68 -13.05
CA MET A 602 13.72 19.06 -13.29
C MET A 602 12.88 19.71 -14.39
N ARG A 603 12.60 19.01 -15.50
CA ARG A 603 11.74 19.46 -16.59
C ARG A 603 10.34 19.84 -16.13
N ARG A 604 9.79 19.12 -15.16
CA ARG A 604 8.47 19.43 -14.56
C ARG A 604 8.49 20.66 -13.68
N GLN A 605 9.66 21.01 -13.12
CA GLN A 605 9.83 22.13 -12.19
C GLN A 605 10.18 23.44 -12.89
N VAL A 606 10.95 23.40 -13.94
CA VAL A 606 11.41 24.59 -14.68
C VAL A 606 10.84 24.62 -16.10
N ALA A 607 10.53 25.81 -16.59
CA ALA A 607 9.95 26.02 -17.92
C ALA A 607 11.03 26.00 -19.05
N THR A 608 12.09 25.20 -18.89
CA THR A 608 13.21 25.06 -19.83
C THR A 608 13.24 23.63 -20.31
N GLU A 609 13.51 23.41 -21.61
CA GLU A 609 13.74 22.09 -22.14
C GLU A 609 15.05 21.50 -21.55
N ILE A 610 14.94 20.30 -21.00
CA ILE A 610 16.03 19.63 -20.29
C ILE A 610 16.07 18.18 -20.74
N ALA A 611 17.27 17.69 -21.06
CA ALA A 611 17.46 16.32 -21.52
C ALA A 611 18.75 15.73 -20.99
N SER A 612 18.80 14.41 -20.92
CA SER A 612 20.05 13.64 -20.78
C SER A 612 20.26 12.79 -22.02
N PRO A 613 21.51 12.65 -22.53
CA PRO A 613 21.79 11.72 -23.62
C PRO A 613 21.44 10.29 -23.26
N ALA A 614 21.06 9.49 -24.26
CA ALA A 614 20.84 8.06 -24.07
C ALA A 614 22.16 7.29 -23.83
N GLU A 615 23.28 7.80 -24.37
CA GLU A 615 24.60 7.21 -24.25
C GLU A 615 25.45 7.96 -23.22
N MET A 616 26.35 7.24 -22.54
CA MET A 616 27.30 7.83 -21.61
C MET A 616 28.40 8.59 -22.42
N ALA A 617 28.84 9.72 -21.86
CA ALA A 617 29.95 10.46 -22.44
C ALA A 617 31.29 9.83 -22.03
N GLY A 618 32.17 9.66 -22.99
CA GLY A 618 33.57 9.28 -22.75
C GLY A 618 34.46 10.46 -22.33
N PHE A 619 35.70 10.16 -21.92
CA PHE A 619 36.71 11.17 -21.58
C PHE A 619 37.36 11.78 -22.85
N ASP A 620 36.56 12.47 -23.65
CA ASP A 620 37.03 13.23 -24.81
C ASP A 620 36.92 14.74 -24.53
N ALA A 621 38.06 15.42 -24.54
CA ALA A 621 38.15 16.85 -24.23
C ALA A 621 37.30 17.73 -25.16
N LYS A 622 37.12 17.37 -26.44
CA LYS A 622 36.27 18.13 -27.35
C LYS A 622 34.80 17.97 -27.01
N THR A 623 34.38 16.75 -26.70
CA THR A 623 32.99 16.45 -26.35
C THR A 623 32.60 17.08 -25.01
N LEU A 624 33.51 17.05 -24.01
CA LEU A 624 33.18 17.59 -22.68
C LEU A 624 33.09 19.12 -22.66
N GLN A 625 33.83 19.82 -23.53
CA GLN A 625 33.77 21.29 -23.64
C GLN A 625 32.43 21.82 -24.14
N ASP A 626 31.59 20.98 -24.73
CA ASP A 626 30.25 21.37 -25.19
C ASP A 626 29.23 21.39 -24.03
N TYR A 627 29.57 20.88 -22.83
CA TYR A 627 28.70 20.78 -21.68
C TYR A 627 29.16 21.68 -20.54
N SER A 628 28.19 22.30 -19.82
CA SER A 628 28.47 23.08 -18.62
C SER A 628 28.52 22.19 -17.36
N ILE A 629 27.77 21.09 -17.36
CA ILE A 629 27.65 20.16 -16.23
C ILE A 629 27.76 18.74 -16.75
N VAL A 630 28.49 17.89 -16.02
CA VAL A 630 28.51 16.44 -16.25
C VAL A 630 28.09 15.71 -14.98
N PHE A 631 27.36 14.61 -15.13
CA PHE A 631 26.97 13.75 -14.04
C PHE A 631 27.88 12.52 -13.97
N MET A 632 28.26 12.13 -12.75
CA MET A 632 29.15 11.01 -12.51
C MET A 632 28.70 10.23 -11.29
N HIS A 633 28.46 8.95 -11.43
CA HIS A 633 28.14 8.10 -10.28
C HIS A 633 28.74 6.71 -10.42
N GLY A 634 28.80 5.97 -9.33
CA GLY A 634 29.31 4.61 -9.33
C GLY A 634 29.16 3.95 -7.96
N ARG A 635 29.45 2.65 -7.95
CA ARG A 635 29.32 1.80 -6.77
C ARG A 635 30.64 1.18 -6.33
N TYR A 636 31.53 0.91 -7.28
CA TYR A 636 32.78 0.21 -7.02
C TYR A 636 33.97 1.15 -7.02
N SER A 637 35.10 0.67 -6.51
CA SER A 637 36.35 1.42 -6.57
C SER A 637 36.81 1.64 -8.02
N PHE A 638 37.42 2.79 -8.30
CA PHE A 638 37.95 3.13 -9.61
C PHE A 638 39.25 3.90 -9.52
N THR A 639 39.97 3.95 -10.64
CA THR A 639 41.19 4.74 -10.82
C THR A 639 41.19 5.34 -12.22
N LEU A 640 41.38 6.63 -12.33
CA LEU A 640 41.48 7.33 -13.59
C LEU A 640 42.92 7.25 -14.12
N THR A 641 43.09 7.18 -15.43
CA THR A 641 44.36 7.38 -16.08
C THR A 641 44.80 8.84 -15.98
N GLU A 642 46.08 9.13 -16.18
CA GLU A 642 46.58 10.50 -16.19
C GLU A 642 45.93 11.34 -17.32
N ALA A 643 45.70 10.75 -18.49
CA ALA A 643 44.98 11.41 -19.56
C ALA A 643 43.55 11.82 -19.17
N GLN A 644 42.81 10.91 -18.51
CA GLN A 644 41.45 11.20 -18.02
C GLN A 644 41.46 12.31 -16.97
N ARG A 645 42.43 12.29 -16.03
CA ARG A 645 42.57 13.36 -15.02
C ARG A 645 42.85 14.72 -15.67
N ASN A 646 43.68 14.76 -16.72
CA ASN A 646 43.95 15.99 -17.46
C ASN A 646 42.71 16.52 -18.16
N VAL A 647 41.91 15.65 -18.80
CA VAL A 647 40.65 16.05 -19.42
C VAL A 647 39.67 16.64 -18.39
N LEU A 648 39.52 16.02 -17.22
CA LEU A 648 38.69 16.56 -16.17
C LEU A 648 39.22 17.88 -15.59
N ARG A 649 40.54 18.00 -15.44
CA ARG A 649 41.17 19.25 -14.98
C ARG A 649 40.87 20.38 -15.95
N ASP A 650 41.07 20.17 -17.26
CA ASP A 650 40.82 21.16 -18.31
C ASP A 650 39.32 21.54 -18.34
N PHE A 651 38.41 20.57 -18.17
CA PHE A 651 36.99 20.81 -18.08
C PHE A 651 36.63 21.68 -16.87
N LEU A 652 37.13 21.37 -15.66
CA LEU A 652 36.84 22.11 -14.43
C LEU A 652 37.46 23.52 -14.45
N THR A 653 38.70 23.66 -14.93
CA THR A 653 39.35 24.97 -15.06
C THR A 653 38.78 25.81 -16.19
N GLY A 654 38.18 25.19 -17.19
CA GLY A 654 37.45 25.84 -18.29
C GLY A 654 36.03 26.29 -17.94
N GLY A 655 35.58 26.11 -16.69
CA GLY A 655 34.27 26.54 -16.22
C GLY A 655 33.21 25.43 -16.10
N GLY A 656 33.56 24.18 -16.39
CA GLY A 656 32.68 23.02 -16.24
C GLY A 656 32.45 22.65 -14.77
N THR A 657 31.36 21.95 -14.50
CA THR A 657 30.98 21.47 -13.16
C THR A 657 30.74 19.96 -13.17
N ILE A 658 31.25 19.24 -12.17
CA ILE A 658 30.94 17.82 -11.95
C ILE A 658 29.91 17.73 -10.83
N PHE A 659 28.78 17.04 -11.09
CA PHE A 659 27.87 16.58 -10.08
C PHE A 659 28.03 15.06 -9.92
N ALA A 660 28.44 14.60 -8.74
CA ALA A 660 28.74 13.21 -8.51
C ALA A 660 28.02 12.62 -7.29
N GLY A 661 27.81 11.29 -7.30
CA GLY A 661 27.16 10.58 -6.19
C GLY A 661 27.61 9.13 -6.06
N ALA A 662 27.71 8.66 -4.81
CA ALA A 662 27.95 7.24 -4.51
C ALA A 662 26.65 6.46 -4.56
N ILE A 663 26.53 5.51 -5.50
CA ILE A 663 25.38 4.60 -5.58
C ILE A 663 25.31 3.78 -4.28
N CYS A 664 24.11 3.73 -3.67
CA CYS A 664 23.85 3.08 -2.37
C CYS A 664 24.66 3.67 -1.19
N GLY A 665 25.34 4.79 -1.38
CA GLY A 665 26.25 5.36 -0.40
C GLY A 665 27.47 4.48 -0.15
N ASN A 666 28.02 3.87 -1.21
CA ASN A 666 29.12 2.91 -1.11
C ASN A 666 30.43 3.60 -0.75
N ASP A 667 31.14 3.07 0.24
CA ASP A 667 32.40 3.61 0.74
C ASP A 667 33.58 3.45 -0.22
N GLU A 668 33.63 2.37 -1.01
CA GLU A 668 34.72 2.13 -1.97
C GLU A 668 34.73 3.17 -3.08
N PHE A 669 33.54 3.49 -3.62
CA PHE A 669 33.39 4.57 -4.59
C PHE A 669 33.72 5.92 -3.95
N THR A 670 33.20 6.18 -2.77
CA THR A 670 33.43 7.43 -2.02
C THR A 670 34.92 7.70 -1.80
N GLN A 671 35.68 6.70 -1.35
CA GLN A 671 37.12 6.81 -1.14
C GLN A 671 37.89 7.03 -2.46
N SER A 672 37.49 6.29 -3.52
CA SER A 672 38.08 6.43 -4.84
C SER A 672 37.83 7.81 -5.44
N PHE A 673 36.59 8.31 -5.35
CA PHE A 673 36.23 9.63 -5.83
C PHE A 673 37.04 10.74 -5.15
N ARG A 674 37.14 10.72 -3.82
CA ARG A 674 37.93 11.70 -3.07
C ARG A 674 39.40 11.67 -3.48
N ARG A 675 40.00 10.49 -3.62
CA ARG A 675 41.38 10.30 -4.07
C ARG A 675 41.58 10.85 -5.48
N GLU A 676 40.73 10.46 -6.43
CA GLU A 676 40.88 10.86 -7.84
C GLU A 676 40.68 12.38 -8.02
N MET A 677 39.69 12.99 -7.36
CA MET A 677 39.47 14.44 -7.42
C MET A 677 40.64 15.24 -6.82
N GLN A 678 41.31 14.73 -5.79
CA GLN A 678 42.54 15.35 -5.25
C GLN A 678 43.71 15.28 -6.24
N LEU A 679 43.75 14.27 -7.12
CA LEU A 679 44.74 14.18 -8.20
C LEU A 679 44.34 15.02 -9.41
N VAL A 680 43.05 15.21 -9.67
CA VAL A 680 42.52 16.11 -10.71
C VAL A 680 42.84 17.57 -10.39
N LEU A 681 42.53 18.03 -9.17
CA LEU A 681 42.79 19.39 -8.70
C LEU A 681 43.69 19.37 -7.44
N PRO A 682 45.03 19.24 -7.60
CA PRO A 682 45.95 19.21 -6.48
C PRO A 682 45.90 20.53 -5.67
N GLY A 683 45.80 20.39 -4.38
CA GLY A 683 45.75 21.55 -3.44
C GLY A 683 44.32 22.14 -3.20
N VAL A 684 43.31 21.68 -3.94
CA VAL A 684 41.91 22.06 -3.68
C VAL A 684 41.24 20.96 -2.86
N PRO A 685 40.85 21.18 -1.60
CA PRO A 685 40.24 20.13 -0.79
C PRO A 685 38.77 19.91 -1.17
N LEU A 686 38.34 18.67 -1.15
CA LEU A 686 36.93 18.31 -1.14
C LEU A 686 36.41 18.44 0.31
N SER A 687 35.55 19.40 0.60
CA SER A 687 35.10 19.76 1.96
C SER A 687 33.57 19.77 2.06
N PRO A 688 33.00 19.53 3.26
CA PRO A 688 31.54 19.59 3.44
C PRO A 688 30.99 20.97 3.06
N LEU A 689 29.89 20.97 2.30
CA LEU A 689 29.12 22.18 1.97
C LEU A 689 28.38 22.66 3.23
N ALA A 690 28.46 23.96 3.51
CA ALA A 690 27.81 24.55 4.69
C ALA A 690 26.29 24.40 4.65
N ALA A 691 25.64 24.15 5.77
CA ALA A 691 24.20 23.92 5.86
C ALA A 691 23.35 25.14 5.42
N ASP A 692 23.92 26.35 5.50
CA ASP A 692 23.30 27.62 5.08
C ASP A 692 23.73 28.04 3.66
N HIS A 693 24.41 27.18 2.93
CA HIS A 693 24.86 27.47 1.57
C HIS A 693 23.71 27.79 0.62
N GLU A 694 23.93 28.73 -0.32
CA GLU A 694 22.90 29.20 -1.26
C GLU A 694 22.29 28.09 -2.12
N ALA A 695 23.06 27.06 -2.46
CA ALA A 695 22.58 25.87 -3.17
C ALA A 695 21.47 25.11 -2.42
N PHE A 696 21.35 25.30 -1.10
CA PHE A 696 20.31 24.67 -0.29
C PHE A 696 19.09 25.56 -0.05
N THR A 697 19.02 26.67 -0.75
CA THR A 697 17.91 27.64 -0.64
C THR A 697 17.04 27.67 -1.90
N SER A 698 15.88 28.30 -1.81
CA SER A 698 15.00 28.54 -2.95
C SER A 698 15.44 29.73 -3.84
N ARG A 699 16.60 30.34 -3.60
CA ARG A 699 17.07 31.55 -4.28
C ARG A 699 17.15 31.42 -5.81
N PHE A 700 17.52 30.24 -6.30
CA PHE A 700 17.69 29.96 -7.74
C PHE A 700 16.48 29.24 -8.36
N ARG A 701 15.27 29.46 -7.85
CA ARG A 701 14.02 28.75 -8.21
C ARG A 701 14.03 27.25 -7.84
N GLY A 702 14.95 26.85 -6.96
CA GLY A 702 15.00 25.52 -6.38
C GLY A 702 14.14 25.39 -5.12
N TYR A 703 14.50 24.43 -4.29
CA TYR A 703 13.81 24.10 -3.04
C TYR A 703 14.58 24.58 -1.83
N ASN A 704 13.88 24.82 -0.73
CA ASN A 704 14.52 24.93 0.57
C ASN A 704 14.87 23.53 1.09
N LEU A 705 16.17 23.24 1.26
CA LEU A 705 16.69 21.94 1.67
C LEU A 705 17.12 21.89 3.13
N SER A 706 16.66 22.81 3.98
CA SER A 706 17.01 22.81 5.42
C SER A 706 16.53 21.57 6.17
N SER A 707 15.61 20.77 5.60
CA SER A 707 14.96 19.64 6.25
C SER A 707 14.75 18.49 5.27
N VAL A 708 15.85 17.85 4.82
CA VAL A 708 15.80 16.57 4.09
C VAL A 708 16.09 15.42 5.04
N THR A 709 15.61 14.22 4.68
CA THR A 709 15.78 13.02 5.50
C THR A 709 16.88 12.13 4.95
N LEU A 710 17.97 12.00 5.68
CA LEU A 710 19.02 11.03 5.43
C LEU A 710 18.73 9.74 6.18
N ARG A 711 18.73 8.64 5.47
CA ARG A 711 18.54 7.27 5.96
C ARG A 711 19.88 6.57 6.06
N LYS A 712 20.12 5.89 7.18
CA LYS A 712 21.31 5.04 7.39
C LYS A 712 20.88 3.68 7.91
N PRO A 713 21.15 2.59 7.20
CA PRO A 713 20.93 1.24 7.71
C PRO A 713 21.93 0.97 8.85
N VAL A 714 21.43 0.30 9.89
CA VAL A 714 22.22 -0.17 11.03
C VAL A 714 21.79 -1.60 11.34
N GLU A 715 22.74 -2.49 11.56
CA GLU A 715 22.41 -3.83 12.02
C GLU A 715 21.92 -3.80 13.46
N GLY A 716 20.65 -4.18 13.68
CA GLY A 716 20.05 -4.38 15.00
C GLY A 716 20.11 -5.82 15.47
N GLU A 717 19.64 -6.09 16.69
CA GLU A 717 19.63 -7.45 17.26
C GLU A 717 18.76 -8.45 16.46
N SER A 718 17.57 -8.02 16.01
CA SER A 718 16.62 -8.87 15.27
C SER A 718 16.68 -8.72 13.76
N GLY A 719 17.29 -7.66 13.23
CA GLY A 719 17.35 -7.39 11.79
C GLY A 719 17.92 -6.02 11.48
N ILE A 720 17.75 -5.55 10.22
CA ILE A 720 18.22 -4.22 9.81
C ILE A 720 17.28 -3.15 10.34
N VAL A 721 17.84 -2.14 11.02
CA VAL A 721 17.12 -0.95 11.47
C VAL A 721 17.59 0.23 10.63
N VAL A 722 16.67 1.01 10.09
CA VAL A 722 17.01 2.23 9.34
C VAL A 722 16.88 3.44 10.26
N SER A 723 18.02 3.99 10.69
CA SER A 723 18.03 5.26 11.40
C SER A 723 17.79 6.43 10.45
N GLN A 724 17.20 7.50 10.94
CA GLN A 724 16.89 8.71 10.16
C GLN A 724 17.47 9.94 10.82
N LYS A 725 18.07 10.82 10.01
CA LYS A 725 18.53 12.13 10.43
C LYS A 725 17.91 13.19 9.54
N VAL A 726 17.23 14.16 10.14
CA VAL A 726 16.64 15.30 9.43
C VAL A 726 17.57 16.50 9.54
N GLY A 727 17.80 17.20 8.43
CA GLY A 727 18.66 18.37 8.36
C GLY A 727 19.03 18.75 6.93
N ALA A 728 19.99 19.65 6.76
CA ALA A 728 20.52 19.99 5.44
C ALA A 728 21.21 18.77 4.79
N PRO A 729 21.27 18.68 3.44
CA PRO A 729 21.98 17.60 2.75
C PRO A 729 23.46 17.56 3.12
N LEU A 730 24.01 16.35 3.20
CA LEU A 730 25.46 16.14 3.38
C LEU A 730 26.10 16.03 2.01
N ILE A 731 26.54 17.15 1.45
CA ILE A 731 27.22 17.27 0.14
C ILE A 731 28.66 17.76 0.40
N GLU A 732 29.60 17.26 -0.36
CA GLU A 732 30.97 17.73 -0.37
C GLU A 732 31.22 18.56 -1.63
N VAL A 733 32.09 19.58 -1.53
CA VAL A 733 32.35 20.53 -2.60
C VAL A 733 33.84 20.78 -2.79
N MET A 734 34.29 20.94 -4.03
CA MET A 734 35.58 21.57 -4.35
C MET A 734 35.34 22.96 -4.92
N ARG A 735 36.07 23.94 -4.41
CA ARG A 735 35.97 25.34 -4.86
C ARG A 735 37.30 25.79 -5.47
N GLN A 736 37.21 26.29 -6.70
CA GLN A 736 38.33 26.83 -7.42
C GLN A 736 37.97 28.24 -7.94
N ASP A 737 38.87 29.23 -7.69
CA ASP A 737 38.71 30.62 -8.13
C ASP A 737 37.33 31.24 -7.80
N ASP A 738 36.89 31.05 -6.53
CA ASP A 738 35.59 31.43 -6.00
C ASP A 738 34.35 30.74 -6.62
N ARG A 739 34.51 29.70 -7.45
CA ARG A 739 33.47 28.90 -8.05
C ARG A 739 33.42 27.49 -7.47
N ASP A 740 32.23 27.00 -7.16
CA ASP A 740 32.02 25.61 -6.74
C ASP A 740 31.97 24.71 -7.99
N CYS A 741 33.05 23.95 -8.24
CA CYS A 741 33.24 23.21 -9.48
C CYS A 741 32.99 21.71 -9.40
N VAL A 742 32.96 21.11 -8.20
CA VAL A 742 32.63 19.71 -7.96
C VAL A 742 31.63 19.63 -6.81
N PHE A 743 30.50 18.98 -7.01
CA PHE A 743 29.56 18.60 -5.96
C PHE A 743 29.52 17.09 -5.85
N PHE A 744 29.72 16.57 -4.66
CA PHE A 744 29.74 15.13 -4.41
C PHE A 744 28.83 14.73 -3.26
N SER A 745 27.93 13.78 -3.50
CA SER A 745 27.14 13.14 -2.47
C SER A 745 27.75 11.79 -2.08
N PRO A 746 28.30 11.64 -0.85
CA PRO A 746 28.75 10.34 -0.35
C PRO A 746 27.57 9.42 0.04
N PHE A 747 26.34 9.92 -0.03
CA PHE A 747 25.12 9.20 0.25
C PHE A 747 24.29 9.05 -1.02
N ASP A 748 23.53 7.95 -1.11
CA ASP A 748 22.78 7.59 -2.30
C ASP A 748 21.75 8.66 -2.72
N LEU A 749 21.85 9.05 -3.98
CA LEU A 749 20.84 9.78 -4.73
C LEU A 749 20.30 8.92 -5.88
N SER A 750 21.13 8.10 -6.47
CA SER A 750 20.87 7.42 -7.74
C SER A 750 19.80 6.32 -7.62
N CYS A 751 19.96 5.40 -6.67
CA CYS A 751 18.92 4.38 -6.44
C CYS A 751 17.61 5.02 -5.94
N ALA A 752 17.70 6.13 -5.19
CA ALA A 752 16.53 6.89 -4.76
C ALA A 752 15.80 7.50 -5.96
N LEU A 753 16.50 8.08 -6.92
CA LEU A 753 15.92 8.63 -8.17
C LEU A 753 15.25 7.56 -9.04
N GLU A 754 15.70 6.31 -8.96
CA GLU A 754 15.05 5.18 -9.62
C GLU A 754 13.94 4.52 -8.80
N ASN A 755 13.63 5.02 -7.60
CA ASN A 755 12.76 4.38 -6.61
C ASN A 755 13.25 2.97 -6.19
N GLN A 756 14.52 2.66 -6.38
CA GLN A 756 15.17 1.37 -6.05
C GLN A 756 16.00 1.44 -4.76
N GLY A 757 15.83 2.46 -3.94
CA GLY A 757 16.52 2.58 -2.65
C GLY A 757 16.18 1.43 -1.73
N GLY A 758 17.10 0.47 -1.56
CA GLY A 758 16.94 -0.70 -0.72
C GLY A 758 17.08 -0.37 0.79
N ILE A 759 16.69 -1.33 1.64
CA ILE A 759 16.85 -1.23 3.10
C ILE A 759 18.33 -1.11 3.51
N GLN A 760 19.25 -1.56 2.67
CA GLN A 760 20.71 -1.50 2.87
C GLN A 760 21.35 -0.21 2.38
N CYS A 761 20.65 0.64 1.60
CA CYS A 761 21.24 1.85 1.02
C CYS A 761 21.24 3.00 2.03
N ALA A 762 22.42 3.59 2.26
CA ALA A 762 22.55 4.84 3.00
C ALA A 762 22.34 6.02 2.05
N GLY A 763 21.23 6.75 2.20
CA GLY A 763 20.88 7.81 1.25
C GLY A 763 19.60 8.56 1.56
N TYR A 764 19.10 9.29 0.59
CA TYR A 764 17.91 10.12 0.70
C TYR A 764 16.67 9.40 0.13
N ASP A 765 15.49 9.91 0.44
CA ASP A 765 14.27 9.46 -0.22
C ASP A 765 14.17 10.07 -1.64
N THR A 766 13.39 9.46 -2.52
CA THR A 766 13.27 9.89 -3.95
C THR A 766 13.00 11.38 -4.11
N VAL A 767 12.06 11.92 -3.33
CA VAL A 767 11.68 13.35 -3.43
C VAL A 767 12.82 14.25 -2.96
N ASP A 768 13.50 13.88 -1.87
CA ASP A 768 14.62 14.66 -1.34
C ASP A 768 15.84 14.55 -2.27
N ALA A 769 16.12 13.36 -2.83
CA ALA A 769 17.17 13.16 -3.81
C ALA A 769 16.94 14.01 -5.08
N ALA A 770 15.70 14.06 -5.58
CA ALA A 770 15.34 14.89 -6.73
C ALA A 770 15.52 16.38 -6.43
N LYS A 771 15.05 16.86 -5.27
CA LYS A 771 15.23 18.25 -4.85
C LYS A 771 16.71 18.63 -4.70
N ILE A 772 17.53 17.75 -4.12
CA ILE A 772 18.98 17.97 -3.99
C ILE A 772 19.61 18.09 -5.39
N GLY A 773 19.38 17.13 -6.28
CA GLY A 773 19.92 17.14 -7.63
C GLY A 773 19.49 18.38 -8.43
N ILE A 774 18.20 18.73 -8.38
CA ILE A 774 17.68 19.95 -9.05
C ILE A 774 18.38 21.20 -8.53
N ASN A 775 18.51 21.37 -7.22
CA ASN A 775 19.14 22.55 -6.63
C ASN A 775 20.61 22.67 -7.03
N LEU A 776 21.37 21.56 -6.99
CA LEU A 776 22.79 21.56 -7.36
C LEU A 776 23.00 21.92 -8.84
N ILE A 777 22.16 21.40 -9.73
CA ILE A 777 22.19 21.72 -11.17
C ILE A 777 21.82 23.20 -11.39
N LEU A 778 20.72 23.69 -10.80
CA LEU A 778 20.31 25.10 -10.93
C LEU A 778 21.39 26.06 -10.40
N TYR A 779 21.99 25.73 -9.27
CA TYR A 779 23.06 26.52 -8.69
C TYR A 779 24.29 26.55 -9.61
N ALA A 780 24.71 25.37 -10.11
CA ALA A 780 25.85 25.26 -11.04
C ALA A 780 25.67 26.03 -12.35
N MET A 781 24.42 26.18 -12.82
CA MET A 781 24.11 26.97 -14.04
C MET A 781 24.18 28.47 -13.82
N LEU A 782 24.09 28.95 -12.59
CA LEU A 782 23.89 30.36 -12.26
C LEU A 782 25.10 30.99 -11.54
N GLN A 783 26.20 30.21 -11.34
CA GLN A 783 27.49 30.70 -10.85
C GLN A 783 28.20 31.58 -11.92
#